data_d5cb2d41baff1b0733a0ec29ccb09d26
#
_entry.id   d5cb2d41baff1b0733a0ec29ccb09d26
#
_cell.length_a   1.000
_cell.length_b   1.000
_cell.length_c   1.000
_cell.angle_alpha   90.00
_cell.angle_beta   90.00
_cell.angle_gamma   90.00
#
_symmetry.space_group_name_H-M   'P 1'
#
loop_
_entity.id
_entity.type
_entity.pdbx_description
1 polymer ?
#
loop_
_entity_poly.entity_id
_entity_poly.type
_entity_poly.pdbx_seq_one_letter_code
_entity_poly.pdbx_strand_id
1 'polypeptide(L)'
;MNIFRLLAIMCVLTASAGCQQDYNGDVGGASGQSNLDFGNFNPEGARQYAQQCAGCHGTEGNGTPIGKALVACPNCTSVTNLANEISLTMPIGGNAKVSDCTGQCASDVAEYIMYAFNGLSLYQATTSLEGVSAVPLTSTLRNATVQLAGRLPTDAEINEVTTGGELGFSQVMKRVMDEDEFYNRLTEIFNDVFLTDKYLRVNQFNGALNLLDRDDYPNRNWYDAAYPNVEGEEEAQQLQDEINDDNRGCANVFANDAVAREGLELINYIVRNNRPITELITADYTMVNWYSQKVYNAQLLNPSANFEQLSDDAAPCKAYSSSYSQATLRYDPNDFKPAKLEGIPHAGILTSAMFLNRFPTTNTNLNRHRSYMIYRMFLDTDILAIEGNRPADSIDTTSTFPTLQNPACYTCHQVMDPVASTFQHWDERGRYRPNNIWPANIEAAGLSGKEPNKSGSDSDFDALLQWLGREMAQDPRFITAMTRHLYKGIIGQDLLPAPGNNADPDTITAFNAQKSILLNIGQGMVADNWNIKTAITGLLLSPYYRAAAIDNSKQIAADHIGASRLLSPEMLQRKLTATMGFDWYELRANDRDNRIMFGGIDSDSVIDRIHNPSGLMVAMQERMAVEMACRGTAFDFTKVRSSQINERRLFKYVGVDTEPFDNDGIESASNVAAIKQNIQYLHKTFLSEDLAINHPEINATYALFLDTWQAGQTMLDNRNNYSPRPSTYLSYTCRARWDRENNDQALANEQRIEQDENYVIRAWMAVITYLLSDYRYLYE
;
A
#
# COMPACT_ATOMS: atom_id res chain seq x y z
N MET A 1 -36.60 33.25 12.34
CA MET A 1 -36.67 31.96 13.05
C MET A 1 -38.02 31.34 12.69
N ASN A 2 -38.07 30.32 11.86
CA ASN A 2 -39.22 29.57 11.28
C ASN A 2 -39.37 29.70 9.74
N ILE A 3 -38.28 29.48 8.98
CA ILE A 3 -38.42 29.19 7.53
C ILE A 3 -37.51 28.01 7.14
N PHE A 4 -36.55 27.56 7.98
CA PHE A 4 -35.62 26.46 7.67
C PHE A 4 -36.06 25.06 8.17
N ARG A 5 -37.26 24.92 8.76
CA ARG A 5 -37.77 23.61 9.21
C ARG A 5 -38.86 22.98 8.33
N LEU A 6 -39.28 23.64 7.24
CA LEU A 6 -40.32 23.11 6.34
C LEU A 6 -39.78 22.52 5.03
N LEU A 7 -38.47 22.66 4.71
CA LEU A 7 -37.88 22.04 3.53
C LEU A 7 -37.24 20.68 3.78
N ALA A 8 -37.10 20.25 5.04
CA ALA A 8 -36.53 18.94 5.38
C ALA A 8 -37.57 17.81 5.54
N ILE A 9 -38.86 18.12 5.43
CA ILE A 9 -39.93 17.11 5.56
C ILE A 9 -40.60 16.78 4.21
N MET A 10 -40.26 17.48 3.14
CA MET A 10 -40.85 17.24 1.82
C MET A 10 -39.97 16.38 0.88
N CYS A 11 -38.79 15.95 1.32
CA CYS A 11 -37.93 15.01 0.54
C CYS A 11 -38.00 13.54 1.00
N VAL A 12 -38.89 13.19 1.95
CA VAL A 12 -38.97 11.81 2.48
C VAL A 12 -40.23 11.07 2.01
N LEU A 13 -41.10 11.69 1.20
CA LEU A 13 -42.40 11.07 0.80
C LEU A 13 -42.61 10.87 -0.69
N THR A 14 -41.51 10.83 -1.53
CA THR A 14 -41.62 10.49 -2.95
C THR A 14 -40.66 9.40 -3.43
N ALA A 15 -40.22 8.52 -2.56
CA ALA A 15 -39.41 7.35 -2.91
C ALA A 15 -40.15 6.04 -2.68
N SER A 16 -41.36 5.93 -3.25
CA SER A 16 -42.10 4.66 -3.31
C SER A 16 -42.92 4.60 -4.59
N ALA A 17 -42.25 4.54 -5.74
CA ALA A 17 -42.85 4.04 -6.99
C ALA A 17 -41.74 3.76 -8.03
N GLY A 18 -41.54 2.47 -8.32
CA GLY A 18 -41.11 2.03 -9.65
C GLY A 18 -39.62 1.86 -9.89
N CYS A 19 -39.05 0.75 -9.49
CA CYS A 19 -37.90 0.17 -10.19
C CYS A 19 -38.42 -0.88 -11.17
N GLN A 20 -38.72 -0.46 -12.37
CA GLN A 20 -38.65 -1.24 -13.61
C GLN A 20 -37.87 -0.38 -14.58
N GLN A 21 -36.61 -0.69 -14.77
CA GLN A 21 -35.85 -0.17 -15.90
C GLN A 21 -35.22 -1.32 -16.63
N ASP A 22 -35.72 -1.50 -17.85
CA ASP A 22 -35.18 -2.42 -18.85
C ASP A 22 -33.73 -2.09 -19.17
N TYR A 23 -32.90 -3.11 -19.13
CA TYR A 23 -31.51 -3.05 -19.54
C TYR A 23 -31.44 -3.08 -21.09
N ASN A 24 -31.60 -1.93 -21.71
CA ASN A 24 -31.21 -1.71 -23.11
C ASN A 24 -30.02 -0.74 -23.09
N GLY A 25 -28.86 -1.28 -23.49
CA GLY A 25 -27.63 -0.51 -23.55
C GLY A 25 -27.74 0.63 -24.56
N ASP A 26 -27.45 1.83 -24.09
CA ASP A 26 -27.12 2.96 -24.94
C ASP A 26 -25.74 3.49 -24.50
N VAL A 27 -24.76 3.27 -25.38
CA VAL A 27 -23.37 3.69 -25.14
C VAL A 27 -23.20 5.10 -25.67
N GLY A 28 -23.61 6.07 -24.89
CA GLY A 28 -23.34 7.48 -25.14
C GLY A 28 -22.44 8.03 -24.04
N GLY A 29 -21.27 8.52 -24.41
CA GLY A 29 -20.25 9.00 -23.50
C GLY A 29 -20.72 10.09 -22.53
N ALA A 30 -20.01 10.18 -21.43
CA ALA A 30 -20.02 11.14 -20.34
C ALA A 30 -20.78 10.72 -19.08
N SER A 31 -20.04 10.65 -17.97
CA SER A 31 -20.50 10.84 -16.57
C SER A 31 -21.86 10.20 -16.20
N GLY A 32 -22.04 8.93 -16.45
CA GLY A 32 -23.11 8.15 -15.88
C GLY A 32 -22.62 7.54 -14.57
N GLN A 33 -23.02 8.08 -13.42
CA GLN A 33 -23.00 7.36 -12.17
C GLN A 33 -23.77 6.05 -12.41
N SER A 34 -23.06 4.93 -12.43
CA SER A 34 -23.70 3.63 -12.32
C SER A 34 -24.30 3.57 -10.92
N ASN A 35 -25.61 3.71 -10.81
CA ASN A 35 -26.36 3.39 -9.59
C ASN A 35 -26.39 1.86 -9.40
N LEU A 36 -25.21 1.25 -9.34
CA LEU A 36 -25.07 -0.09 -8.80
C LEU A 36 -25.16 0.07 -7.29
N ASP A 37 -26.32 -0.27 -6.73
CA ASP A 37 -26.51 -0.39 -5.30
C ASP A 37 -25.75 -1.63 -4.82
N PHE A 38 -24.45 -1.48 -4.61
CA PHE A 38 -23.61 -2.52 -4.01
C PHE A 38 -23.84 -2.65 -2.49
N GLY A 39 -24.80 -1.89 -1.97
CA GLY A 39 -25.01 -1.82 -0.55
C GLY A 39 -25.68 -3.05 0.03
N ASN A 40 -25.06 -4.08 0.44
CA ASN A 40 -25.53 -5.18 1.29
C ASN A 40 -25.55 -6.59 0.69
N PHE A 41 -24.74 -6.94 -0.30
CA PHE A 41 -24.71 -8.34 -0.72
C PHE A 41 -23.34 -9.01 -0.48
N ASN A 42 -23.38 -10.34 -0.39
CA ASN A 42 -22.20 -11.17 -0.22
C ASN A 42 -21.50 -11.37 -1.59
N PRO A 43 -20.31 -10.81 -1.85
CA PRO A 43 -19.62 -10.92 -3.15
C PRO A 43 -19.28 -12.36 -3.50
N GLU A 44 -18.92 -13.17 -2.50
CA GLU A 44 -18.62 -14.57 -2.69
C GLU A 44 -19.90 -15.36 -3.07
N GLY A 45 -21.02 -15.03 -2.44
CA GLY A 45 -22.32 -15.57 -2.80
C GLY A 45 -22.70 -15.21 -4.23
N ALA A 46 -22.46 -13.97 -4.66
CA ALA A 46 -22.68 -13.55 -6.06
C ALA A 46 -21.83 -14.36 -7.05
N ARG A 47 -20.55 -14.56 -6.73
CA ARG A 47 -19.62 -15.35 -7.54
C ARG A 47 -20.07 -16.81 -7.68
N GLN A 48 -20.39 -17.46 -6.55
CA GLN A 48 -20.85 -18.84 -6.51
C GLN A 48 -22.20 -18.97 -7.25
N TYR A 49 -23.10 -18.01 -7.06
CA TYR A 49 -24.37 -17.98 -7.77
C TYR A 49 -24.16 -17.92 -9.29
N ALA A 50 -23.33 -17.02 -9.76
CA ALA A 50 -23.03 -16.87 -11.19
C ALA A 50 -22.44 -18.14 -11.80
N GLN A 51 -21.61 -18.86 -11.05
CA GLN A 51 -20.94 -20.08 -11.51
C GLN A 51 -21.82 -21.33 -11.47
N GLN A 52 -22.63 -21.47 -10.44
CA GLN A 52 -23.33 -22.74 -10.15
C GLN A 52 -24.84 -22.68 -10.30
N CYS A 53 -25.43 -21.49 -10.20
CA CYS A 53 -26.89 -21.32 -10.09
C CYS A 53 -27.50 -20.56 -11.29
N ALA A 54 -26.80 -19.54 -11.79
CA ALA A 54 -27.32 -18.63 -12.81
C ALA A 54 -27.70 -19.33 -14.13
N GLY A 55 -26.99 -20.41 -14.48
CA GLY A 55 -27.31 -21.21 -15.69
C GLY A 55 -28.74 -21.81 -15.65
N CYS A 56 -29.22 -22.13 -14.47
CA CYS A 56 -30.57 -22.69 -14.31
C CYS A 56 -31.60 -21.63 -13.85
N HIS A 57 -31.18 -20.68 -12.98
CA HIS A 57 -32.11 -19.75 -12.33
C HIS A 57 -32.12 -18.35 -12.99
N GLY A 58 -31.27 -18.12 -14.00
CA GLY A 58 -31.07 -16.80 -14.63
C GLY A 58 -30.12 -15.91 -13.82
N THR A 59 -29.43 -15.00 -14.49
CA THR A 59 -28.49 -14.06 -13.86
C THR A 59 -29.17 -13.12 -12.87
N GLU A 60 -30.44 -12.81 -13.10
CA GLU A 60 -31.28 -11.95 -12.25
C GLU A 60 -32.25 -12.74 -11.37
N GLY A 61 -32.07 -14.05 -11.26
CA GLY A 61 -32.94 -14.90 -10.46
C GLY A 61 -34.39 -15.03 -10.95
N ASN A 62 -34.71 -14.59 -12.17
CA ASN A 62 -36.06 -14.62 -12.75
C ASN A 62 -36.50 -16.02 -13.23
N GLY A 63 -35.62 -17.00 -13.12
CA GLY A 63 -35.82 -18.34 -13.58
C GLY A 63 -35.55 -18.54 -15.07
N THR A 64 -35.48 -19.80 -15.49
CA THR A 64 -35.33 -20.25 -16.88
C THR A 64 -36.26 -21.42 -17.14
N PRO A 65 -36.38 -21.94 -18.37
CA PRO A 65 -37.17 -23.16 -18.60
C PRO A 65 -36.75 -24.38 -17.77
N ILE A 66 -35.54 -24.39 -17.22
CA ILE A 66 -35.00 -25.53 -16.46
C ILE A 66 -34.86 -25.23 -14.95
N GLY A 67 -34.92 -23.95 -14.51
CA GLY A 67 -34.81 -23.55 -13.13
C GLY A 67 -35.90 -22.56 -12.71
N LYS A 68 -36.43 -22.73 -11.50
CA LYS A 68 -37.46 -21.85 -10.95
C LYS A 68 -36.91 -20.46 -10.69
N ALA A 69 -37.81 -19.46 -10.70
CA ALA A 69 -37.49 -18.13 -10.24
C ALA A 69 -37.11 -18.11 -8.75
N LEU A 70 -36.09 -17.33 -8.42
CA LEU A 70 -35.61 -17.07 -7.04
C LEU A 70 -36.03 -15.68 -6.54
N VAL A 71 -36.54 -14.85 -7.44
CA VAL A 71 -37.20 -13.58 -7.06
C VAL A 71 -38.54 -13.92 -6.40
N ALA A 72 -38.77 -13.32 -5.24
CA ALA A 72 -39.96 -13.59 -4.39
C ALA A 72 -40.18 -15.10 -4.10
N CYS A 73 -39.12 -15.81 -3.87
CA CYS A 73 -39.09 -17.26 -3.64
C CYS A 73 -39.84 -17.63 -2.38
N PRO A 74 -40.89 -18.54 -2.46
CA PRO A 74 -41.70 -18.89 -1.30
C PRO A 74 -40.92 -19.59 -0.17
N ASN A 75 -39.82 -20.28 -0.51
CA ASN A 75 -38.99 -21.00 0.45
C ASN A 75 -37.81 -20.16 0.97
N CYS A 76 -37.63 -18.94 0.46
CA CYS A 76 -36.59 -18.00 0.92
C CYS A 76 -37.06 -17.32 2.23
N THR A 77 -37.25 -18.10 3.27
CA THR A 77 -37.78 -17.62 4.58
C THR A 77 -36.68 -17.18 5.53
N SER A 78 -35.46 -17.74 5.37
CA SER A 78 -34.25 -17.33 6.09
C SER A 78 -33.02 -17.82 5.33
N VAL A 79 -31.87 -17.16 5.58
CA VAL A 79 -30.58 -17.59 5.01
C VAL A 79 -30.26 -19.04 5.39
N THR A 80 -30.45 -19.41 6.65
CA THR A 80 -30.17 -20.76 7.13
C THR A 80 -31.03 -21.83 6.44
N ASN A 81 -32.33 -21.55 6.26
CA ASN A 81 -33.23 -22.50 5.58
C ASN A 81 -32.86 -22.64 4.11
N LEU A 82 -32.56 -21.54 3.42
CA LEU A 82 -32.17 -21.53 2.03
C LEU A 82 -30.79 -22.18 1.84
N ALA A 83 -29.83 -21.94 2.73
CA ALA A 83 -28.52 -22.59 2.71
C ALA A 83 -28.64 -24.12 2.86
N ASN A 84 -29.50 -24.59 3.75
CA ASN A 84 -29.78 -26.00 3.90
C ASN A 84 -30.40 -26.61 2.63
N GLU A 85 -31.35 -25.90 1.99
CA GLU A 85 -31.95 -26.34 0.73
C GLU A 85 -30.90 -26.41 -0.40
N ILE A 86 -30.06 -25.38 -0.54
CA ILE A 86 -28.95 -25.36 -1.51
C ILE A 86 -28.00 -26.55 -1.26
N SER A 87 -27.59 -26.77 -0.02
CA SER A 87 -26.66 -27.85 0.33
C SER A 87 -27.20 -29.24 0.02
N LEU A 88 -28.54 -29.41 0.08
CA LEU A 88 -29.17 -30.71 -0.12
C LEU A 88 -29.62 -30.98 -1.55
N THR A 89 -29.92 -29.91 -2.31
CA THR A 89 -30.64 -30.06 -3.57
C THR A 89 -29.99 -29.40 -4.79
N MET A 90 -29.02 -28.52 -4.60
CA MET A 90 -28.46 -27.69 -5.68
C MET A 90 -26.92 -27.71 -5.72
N PRO A 91 -26.29 -27.65 -6.91
CA PRO A 91 -26.88 -27.82 -8.23
C PRO A 91 -27.29 -29.28 -8.49
N ILE A 92 -28.35 -29.45 -9.27
CA ILE A 92 -28.81 -30.77 -9.68
C ILE A 92 -27.88 -31.30 -10.76
N GLY A 93 -26.84 -32.02 -10.40
CA GLY A 93 -26.01 -32.76 -11.33
C GLY A 93 -26.74 -33.97 -11.90
N GLY A 94 -26.55 -34.30 -13.17
CA GLY A 94 -27.25 -35.36 -13.90
C GLY A 94 -27.05 -36.82 -13.41
N ASN A 95 -26.40 -37.00 -12.27
CA ASN A 95 -26.40 -38.24 -11.49
C ASN A 95 -26.50 -37.80 -10.04
N ALA A 96 -27.57 -38.07 -9.36
CA ALA A 96 -27.94 -37.72 -8.00
C ALA A 96 -26.73 -37.74 -7.01
N LYS A 97 -25.87 -36.78 -7.12
CA LYS A 97 -24.75 -36.54 -6.22
C LYS A 97 -25.03 -35.30 -5.38
N VAL A 98 -24.61 -35.37 -4.14
CA VAL A 98 -24.57 -34.30 -3.15
C VAL A 98 -24.18 -32.97 -3.84
N SER A 99 -24.90 -31.93 -3.50
CA SER A 99 -24.62 -30.55 -3.93
C SER A 99 -23.12 -30.23 -3.83
N ASP A 100 -22.55 -29.69 -4.89
CA ASP A 100 -21.17 -29.18 -4.86
C ASP A 100 -21.06 -27.86 -4.08
N CYS A 101 -22.18 -27.23 -3.78
CA CYS A 101 -22.27 -26.00 -2.96
C CYS A 101 -22.84 -26.34 -1.58
N THR A 102 -21.94 -26.71 -0.65
CA THR A 102 -22.29 -27.05 0.75
C THR A 102 -21.56 -26.14 1.74
N GLY A 103 -21.95 -26.19 3.01
CA GLY A 103 -21.29 -25.41 4.06
C GLY A 103 -21.29 -23.92 3.78
N GLN A 104 -20.11 -23.30 3.77
CA GLN A 104 -19.96 -21.84 3.56
C GLN A 104 -20.45 -21.41 2.17
N CYS A 105 -20.19 -22.20 1.12
CA CYS A 105 -20.72 -21.91 -0.23
C CYS A 105 -22.23 -21.78 -0.22
N ALA A 106 -22.96 -22.70 0.38
CA ALA A 106 -24.41 -22.67 0.44
C ALA A 106 -24.92 -21.47 1.27
N SER A 107 -24.22 -21.13 2.34
CA SER A 107 -24.52 -19.94 3.15
C SER A 107 -24.34 -18.65 2.35
N ASP A 108 -23.20 -18.51 1.67
CA ASP A 108 -22.90 -17.33 0.87
C ASP A 108 -23.88 -17.14 -0.30
N VAL A 109 -24.22 -18.22 -0.99
CA VAL A 109 -25.23 -18.19 -2.08
C VAL A 109 -26.62 -17.88 -1.54
N ALA A 110 -26.99 -18.44 -0.38
CA ALA A 110 -28.27 -18.14 0.25
C ALA A 110 -28.37 -16.67 0.66
N GLU A 111 -27.33 -16.12 1.26
CA GLU A 111 -27.26 -14.69 1.57
C GLU A 111 -27.42 -13.83 0.32
N TYR A 112 -26.69 -14.14 -0.75
CA TYR A 112 -26.80 -13.41 -2.01
C TYR A 112 -28.22 -13.46 -2.59
N ILE A 113 -28.84 -14.64 -2.67
CA ILE A 113 -30.21 -14.81 -3.19
C ILE A 113 -31.24 -14.04 -2.34
N MET A 114 -31.11 -14.14 -1.02
CA MET A 114 -32.01 -13.46 -0.09
C MET A 114 -31.89 -11.93 -0.23
N TYR A 115 -30.69 -11.44 -0.41
CA TYR A 115 -30.43 -10.03 -0.60
C TYR A 115 -30.79 -9.55 -2.01
N ALA A 116 -30.19 -10.14 -3.04
CA ALA A 116 -30.27 -9.66 -4.44
C ALA A 116 -31.69 -9.80 -5.00
N PHE A 117 -32.40 -10.84 -4.61
CA PHE A 117 -33.69 -11.18 -5.22
C PHE A 117 -34.89 -11.11 -4.27
N ASN A 118 -34.67 -11.00 -2.96
CA ASN A 118 -35.75 -11.04 -1.97
C ASN A 118 -35.72 -9.86 -0.99
N GLY A 119 -34.89 -8.86 -1.22
CA GLY A 119 -34.89 -7.57 -0.52
C GLY A 119 -34.50 -7.64 0.97
N LEU A 120 -33.78 -8.70 1.37
CA LEU A 120 -33.34 -8.84 2.75
C LEU A 120 -32.10 -7.98 3.01
N SER A 121 -32.13 -7.05 3.94
CA SER A 121 -30.95 -6.34 4.42
C SER A 121 -30.19 -7.22 5.41
N LEU A 122 -29.12 -7.87 4.94
CA LEU A 122 -28.38 -8.86 5.73
C LEU A 122 -27.30 -8.25 6.63
N TYR A 123 -26.87 -7.04 6.34
CA TYR A 123 -25.77 -6.42 7.05
C TYR A 123 -26.26 -5.24 7.90
N GLN A 124 -26.43 -5.47 9.20
CA GLN A 124 -26.28 -4.39 10.16
C GLN A 124 -24.78 -4.11 10.25
N ALA A 125 -24.40 -2.87 10.00
CA ALA A 125 -23.02 -2.44 10.04
C ALA A 125 -22.40 -2.78 11.41
N THR A 126 -21.61 -3.84 11.48
CA THR A 126 -20.86 -4.18 12.68
C THR A 126 -19.59 -3.33 12.65
N THR A 127 -19.62 -2.20 13.36
CA THR A 127 -18.47 -1.29 13.48
C THR A 127 -17.57 -1.66 14.66
N SER A 128 -17.98 -2.60 15.50
CA SER A 128 -17.22 -3.03 16.69
C SER A 128 -17.16 -4.55 16.77
N LEU A 129 -16.06 -5.06 17.33
CA LEU A 129 -15.91 -6.47 17.69
C LEU A 129 -16.21 -6.63 19.19
N GLU A 130 -17.06 -7.61 19.52
CA GLU A 130 -17.39 -7.92 20.91
C GLU A 130 -16.13 -8.36 21.69
N GLY A 131 -15.90 -7.75 22.84
CA GLY A 131 -14.75 -8.04 23.69
C GLY A 131 -13.45 -7.32 23.31
N VAL A 132 -13.45 -6.49 22.27
CA VAL A 132 -12.30 -5.68 21.85
C VAL A 132 -12.49 -4.24 22.32
N SER A 133 -11.56 -3.74 23.15
CA SER A 133 -11.50 -2.33 23.51
C SER A 133 -10.57 -1.59 22.56
N ALA A 134 -10.90 -0.35 22.21
CA ALA A 134 -10.12 0.47 21.30
C ALA A 134 -9.19 1.43 22.06
N VAL A 135 -8.00 1.68 21.50
CA VAL A 135 -7.13 2.79 21.96
C VAL A 135 -7.84 4.14 21.79
N PRO A 136 -7.50 5.16 22.58
CA PRO A 136 -7.98 6.53 22.38
C PRO A 136 -7.75 7.02 20.95
N LEU A 137 -8.67 7.86 20.44
CA LEU A 137 -8.53 8.43 19.09
C LEU A 137 -7.25 9.27 18.91
N THR A 138 -6.74 9.87 19.97
CA THR A 138 -5.46 10.61 19.93
C THR A 138 -4.26 9.69 19.73
N SER A 139 -4.29 8.48 20.29
CA SER A 139 -3.27 7.46 20.01
C SER A 139 -3.40 6.92 18.59
N THR A 140 -4.65 6.68 18.13
CA THR A 140 -4.93 6.32 16.74
C THR A 140 -4.41 7.39 15.77
N LEU A 141 -4.64 8.67 16.10
CA LEU A 141 -4.14 9.80 15.30
C LEU A 141 -2.62 9.78 15.18
N ARG A 142 -1.90 9.59 16.30
CA ARG A 142 -0.44 9.51 16.28
C ARG A 142 0.06 8.38 15.38
N ASN A 143 -0.48 7.19 15.57
CA ASN A 143 -0.07 6.02 14.77
C ASN A 143 -0.38 6.25 13.28
N ALA A 144 -1.54 6.81 12.97
CA ALA A 144 -1.94 7.10 11.59
C ALA A 144 -1.06 8.16 10.93
N THR A 145 -0.73 9.27 11.62
CA THR A 145 0.13 10.33 11.06
C THR A 145 1.57 9.86 10.86
N VAL A 146 2.11 9.06 11.79
CA VAL A 146 3.45 8.44 11.64
C VAL A 146 3.45 7.47 10.47
N GLN A 147 2.43 6.63 10.36
CA GLN A 147 2.34 5.61 9.31
C GLN A 147 2.11 6.19 7.91
N LEU A 148 1.23 7.19 7.79
CA LEU A 148 0.79 7.72 6.50
C LEU A 148 1.60 8.94 6.04
N ALA A 149 1.99 9.82 6.97
CA ALA A 149 2.66 11.08 6.66
C ALA A 149 4.07 11.21 7.24
N GLY A 150 4.56 10.19 7.96
CA GLY A 150 5.93 10.19 8.50
C GLY A 150 6.19 11.31 9.50
N ARG A 151 5.18 11.80 10.20
CA ARG A 151 5.29 12.87 11.20
C ARG A 151 4.41 12.64 12.42
N LEU A 152 4.75 13.27 13.52
CA LEU A 152 3.87 13.34 14.69
C LEU A 152 2.68 14.27 14.42
N PRO A 153 1.52 14.05 15.08
CA PRO A 153 0.40 14.98 14.97
C PRO A 153 0.73 16.32 15.63
N THR A 154 0.15 17.39 15.10
CA THR A 154 0.24 18.72 15.69
C THR A 154 -0.74 18.87 16.87
N ASP A 155 -0.48 19.82 17.78
CA ASP A 155 -1.40 20.11 18.89
C ASP A 155 -2.80 20.52 18.40
N ALA A 156 -2.89 21.20 17.25
CA ALA A 156 -4.17 21.56 16.65
C ALA A 156 -4.96 20.32 16.19
N GLU A 157 -4.30 19.35 15.56
CA GLU A 157 -4.90 18.07 15.15
C GLU A 157 -5.35 17.25 16.37
N ILE A 158 -4.52 17.18 17.41
CA ILE A 158 -4.87 16.51 18.68
C ILE A 158 -6.12 17.16 19.30
N ASN A 159 -6.19 18.48 19.35
CA ASN A 159 -7.35 19.20 19.88
C ASN A 159 -8.61 18.98 19.03
N GLU A 160 -8.49 18.98 17.70
CA GLU A 160 -9.60 18.73 16.78
C GLU A 160 -10.17 17.31 16.98
N VAL A 161 -9.32 16.31 17.12
CA VAL A 161 -9.73 14.92 17.37
C VAL A 161 -10.34 14.78 18.78
N THR A 162 -9.75 15.44 19.79
CA THR A 162 -10.25 15.38 21.17
C THR A 162 -11.66 15.97 21.30
N THR A 163 -11.92 17.04 20.57
CA THR A 163 -13.22 17.75 20.63
C THR A 163 -14.26 17.20 19.64
N GLY A 164 -13.81 16.75 18.46
CA GLY A 164 -14.68 16.30 17.36
C GLY A 164 -14.89 14.80 17.28
N GLY A 165 -14.17 14.00 18.09
CA GLY A 165 -14.27 12.55 18.06
C GLY A 165 -13.92 11.96 16.70
N GLU A 166 -14.65 10.95 16.24
CA GLU A 166 -14.40 10.28 14.93
C GLU A 166 -14.61 11.22 13.74
N LEU A 167 -15.51 12.19 13.85
CA LEU A 167 -15.67 13.19 12.79
C LEU A 167 -14.44 14.09 12.70
N GLY A 168 -13.92 14.58 13.84
CA GLY A 168 -12.68 15.35 13.89
C GLY A 168 -11.50 14.54 13.37
N PHE A 169 -11.38 13.27 13.74
CA PHE A 169 -10.38 12.35 13.21
C PHE A 169 -10.47 12.23 11.68
N SER A 170 -11.66 12.03 11.13
CA SER A 170 -11.85 11.89 9.68
C SER A 170 -11.48 13.17 8.93
N GLN A 171 -11.75 14.34 9.50
CA GLN A 171 -11.37 15.64 8.92
C GLN A 171 -9.84 15.84 8.93
N VAL A 172 -9.18 15.45 10.02
CA VAL A 172 -7.71 15.48 10.10
C VAL A 172 -7.11 14.52 9.08
N MET A 173 -7.59 13.28 9.01
CA MET A 173 -7.08 12.28 8.06
C MET A 173 -7.24 12.72 6.60
N LYS A 174 -8.31 13.41 6.26
CA LYS A 174 -8.48 13.97 4.92
C LYS A 174 -7.35 14.93 4.54
N ARG A 175 -6.90 15.79 5.49
CA ARG A 175 -5.75 16.71 5.25
C ARG A 175 -4.42 15.97 5.24
N VAL A 176 -4.21 15.01 6.14
CA VAL A 176 -3.00 14.18 6.18
C VAL A 176 -2.83 13.39 4.87
N MET A 177 -3.91 12.89 4.29
CA MET A 177 -3.88 12.18 3.01
C MET A 177 -3.76 13.12 1.77
N ASP A 178 -3.64 14.42 1.97
CA ASP A 178 -3.27 15.38 0.91
C ASP A 178 -1.76 15.73 0.93
N GLU A 179 -1.02 15.29 1.97
CA GLU A 179 0.43 15.49 2.08
C GLU A 179 1.22 14.58 1.14
N ASP A 180 2.38 15.03 0.66
CA ASP A 180 3.18 14.27 -0.31
C ASP A 180 3.67 12.93 0.24
N GLU A 181 4.01 12.86 1.53
CA GLU A 181 4.44 11.61 2.19
C GLU A 181 3.35 10.53 2.20
N PHE A 182 2.07 10.90 2.18
CA PHE A 182 0.99 9.93 2.01
C PHE A 182 1.07 9.23 0.66
N TYR A 183 1.42 9.94 -0.41
CA TYR A 183 1.55 9.34 -1.75
C TYR A 183 2.78 8.44 -1.86
N ASN A 184 3.87 8.76 -1.15
CA ASN A 184 5.01 7.86 -0.99
C ASN A 184 4.55 6.56 -0.30
N ARG A 185 3.76 6.67 0.78
CA ARG A 185 3.20 5.49 1.46
C ARG A 185 2.23 4.70 0.59
N LEU A 186 1.41 5.37 -0.19
CA LEU A 186 0.50 4.73 -1.14
C LEU A 186 1.26 3.94 -2.21
N THR A 187 2.33 4.51 -2.74
CA THR A 187 3.26 3.85 -3.66
C THR A 187 3.83 2.57 -3.05
N GLU A 188 4.25 2.58 -1.79
CA GLU A 188 4.75 1.39 -1.10
C GLU A 188 3.67 0.30 -0.97
N ILE A 189 2.45 0.68 -0.56
CA ILE A 189 1.32 -0.26 -0.42
C ILE A 189 1.05 -0.98 -1.74
N PHE A 190 1.01 -0.26 -2.85
CA PHE A 190 0.73 -0.85 -4.15
C PHE A 190 1.97 -1.48 -4.80
N ASN A 191 3.19 -1.08 -4.42
CA ASN A 191 4.38 -1.83 -4.81
C ASN A 191 4.40 -3.24 -4.22
N ASP A 192 3.90 -3.43 -2.99
CA ASP A 192 3.73 -4.76 -2.39
C ASP A 192 2.76 -5.65 -3.20
N VAL A 193 1.86 -5.03 -3.99
CA VAL A 193 0.93 -5.74 -4.88
C VAL A 193 1.54 -5.99 -6.26
N PHE A 194 2.13 -4.96 -6.88
CA PHE A 194 2.58 -5.00 -8.28
C PHE A 194 4.05 -5.36 -8.45
N LEU A 195 4.84 -5.30 -7.38
CA LEU A 195 6.25 -5.66 -7.36
C LEU A 195 7.09 -4.90 -8.42
N THR A 196 6.87 -3.59 -8.47
CA THR A 196 7.46 -2.68 -9.46
C THR A 196 8.96 -2.47 -9.26
N ASP A 197 9.43 -2.49 -8.01
CA ASP A 197 10.83 -2.18 -7.65
C ASP A 197 11.84 -3.09 -8.33
N LYS A 198 11.41 -4.27 -8.79
CA LYS A 198 12.20 -5.15 -9.64
C LYS A 198 12.78 -4.44 -10.88
N TYR A 199 12.06 -3.47 -11.43
CA TYR A 199 12.41 -2.76 -12.66
C TYR A 199 13.07 -1.42 -12.42
N LEU A 200 13.09 -0.94 -11.16
CA LEU A 200 13.74 0.31 -10.80
C LEU A 200 15.25 0.10 -10.62
N ARG A 201 16.01 1.14 -10.92
CA ARG A 201 17.45 1.16 -10.70
C ARG A 201 17.75 1.23 -9.20
N VAL A 202 17.79 0.09 -8.54
CA VAL A 202 18.14 -0.02 -7.12
C VAL A 202 19.66 -0.16 -6.93
N ASN A 203 20.38 -0.72 -7.93
CA ASN A 203 21.82 -0.88 -7.90
C ASN A 203 22.43 -0.65 -9.27
N GLN A 204 23.50 0.14 -9.33
CA GLN A 204 24.25 0.47 -10.53
C GLN A 204 24.91 -0.75 -11.24
N PHE A 205 24.98 -1.90 -10.59
CA PHE A 205 25.69 -3.08 -11.08
C PHE A 205 24.77 -4.17 -11.64
N ASN A 206 23.49 -4.21 -11.25
CA ASN A 206 22.51 -5.11 -11.84
C ASN A 206 21.45 -4.25 -12.51
N GLY A 207 21.71 -3.83 -13.72
CA GLY A 207 20.82 -2.93 -14.44
C GLY A 207 19.36 -3.33 -14.28
N ALA A 208 18.51 -2.36 -14.00
CA ALA A 208 17.07 -2.54 -14.04
C ALA A 208 16.71 -3.38 -15.26
N LEU A 209 15.85 -4.38 -15.10
CA LEU A 209 15.41 -5.18 -16.23
C LEU A 209 14.86 -4.24 -17.29
N ASN A 210 15.43 -4.30 -18.48
CA ASN A 210 15.11 -3.35 -19.55
C ASN A 210 13.67 -3.58 -20.04
N LEU A 211 12.78 -2.67 -19.67
CA LEU A 211 11.40 -2.65 -20.16
C LEU A 211 11.30 -2.10 -21.59
N LEU A 212 12.32 -1.37 -22.02
CA LEU A 212 12.37 -0.73 -23.32
C LEU A 212 13.26 -1.53 -24.27
N ASP A 213 12.66 -2.39 -25.08
CA ASP A 213 13.39 -3.14 -26.10
C ASP A 213 13.53 -2.34 -27.41
N ARG A 214 14.59 -2.67 -28.20
CA ARG A 214 15.06 -1.82 -29.30
C ARG A 214 14.03 -1.55 -30.39
N ASP A 215 13.19 -2.50 -30.71
CA ASP A 215 12.36 -2.43 -31.92
C ASP A 215 10.88 -2.11 -31.65
N ASP A 216 10.49 -1.92 -30.37
CA ASP A 216 9.08 -1.91 -29.97
C ASP A 216 8.52 -0.51 -29.70
N TYR A 217 9.37 0.47 -29.43
CA TYR A 217 8.92 1.84 -29.18
C TYR A 217 9.44 2.79 -30.27
N PRO A 218 8.60 3.65 -30.85
CA PRO A 218 8.94 4.46 -32.01
C PRO A 218 10.18 5.34 -31.83
N ASN A 219 10.37 5.86 -30.62
CA ASN A 219 11.44 6.80 -30.29
C ASN A 219 12.33 6.31 -29.16
N ARG A 220 12.51 5.01 -29.03
CA ARG A 220 13.32 4.47 -27.93
C ARG A 220 14.71 5.10 -27.82
N ASN A 221 15.36 5.31 -28.95
CA ASN A 221 16.70 5.90 -29.03
C ASN A 221 16.64 7.44 -29.27
N TRP A 222 15.58 8.11 -28.75
CA TRP A 222 15.42 9.57 -28.88
C TRP A 222 16.67 10.35 -28.44
N TYR A 223 17.45 9.79 -27.51
CA TYR A 223 18.66 10.39 -26.97
C TYR A 223 19.85 10.38 -27.96
N ASP A 224 19.84 9.56 -28.99
CA ASP A 224 20.92 9.58 -30.02
C ASP A 224 21.00 10.92 -30.73
N ALA A 225 19.85 11.58 -30.93
CA ALA A 225 19.82 12.92 -31.52
C ALA A 225 20.30 14.01 -30.52
N ALA A 226 20.18 13.79 -29.22
CA ALA A 226 20.66 14.71 -28.19
C ALA A 226 22.18 14.56 -27.93
N TYR A 227 22.72 13.39 -28.21
CA TYR A 227 24.14 13.05 -28.00
C TYR A 227 24.73 12.39 -29.25
N PRO A 228 24.88 13.14 -30.36
CA PRO A 228 25.43 12.60 -31.59
C PRO A 228 26.91 12.22 -31.43
N ASN A 229 27.36 11.26 -32.23
CA ASN A 229 28.79 11.00 -32.36
C ASN A 229 29.51 12.23 -32.89
N VAL A 230 30.70 12.48 -32.41
CA VAL A 230 31.48 13.68 -32.73
C VAL A 230 32.52 13.34 -33.81
N GLU A 231 32.65 14.19 -34.84
CA GLU A 231 33.71 14.10 -35.82
C GLU A 231 34.88 15.02 -35.40
N GLY A 232 36.11 14.51 -35.30
CA GLY A 232 37.26 15.30 -34.88
C GLY A 232 38.56 14.52 -34.86
N GLU A 233 39.60 15.05 -34.17
CA GLU A 233 40.85 14.33 -33.94
C GLU A 233 40.60 13.11 -33.02
N GLU A 234 41.24 11.99 -33.31
CA GLU A 234 40.92 10.65 -32.80
C GLU A 234 40.85 10.58 -31.26
N GLU A 235 41.74 11.23 -30.51
CA GLU A 235 41.73 11.24 -29.04
C GLU A 235 40.58 12.10 -28.46
N ALA A 236 40.32 13.26 -29.08
CA ALA A 236 39.19 14.13 -28.64
C ALA A 236 37.82 13.51 -28.97
N GLN A 237 37.74 12.80 -30.09
CA GLN A 237 36.56 12.05 -30.51
C GLN A 237 36.28 10.92 -29.53
N GLN A 238 37.27 10.09 -29.18
CA GLN A 238 37.08 8.99 -28.22
C GLN A 238 36.59 9.48 -26.87
N LEU A 239 37.18 10.53 -26.30
CA LEU A 239 36.74 11.09 -25.02
C LEU A 239 35.30 11.63 -25.10
N GLN A 240 34.91 12.31 -26.18
CA GLN A 240 33.57 12.85 -26.35
C GLN A 240 32.53 11.74 -26.57
N ASP A 241 32.93 10.67 -27.30
CA ASP A 241 32.06 9.51 -27.49
C ASP A 241 31.82 8.74 -26.18
N GLU A 242 32.83 8.59 -25.32
CA GLU A 242 32.68 8.04 -23.96
C GLU A 242 31.71 8.88 -23.11
N ILE A 243 31.88 10.21 -23.11
CA ILE A 243 30.96 11.13 -22.39
C ILE A 243 29.53 11.02 -22.94
N ASN A 244 29.39 10.94 -24.26
CA ASN A 244 28.07 10.79 -24.87
C ASN A 244 27.44 9.43 -24.57
N ASP A 245 28.20 8.36 -24.48
CA ASP A 245 27.71 7.03 -24.12
C ASP A 245 27.21 6.99 -22.67
N ASP A 246 27.95 7.61 -21.74
CA ASP A 246 27.47 7.76 -20.35
C ASP A 246 26.18 8.58 -20.28
N ASN A 247 26.08 9.65 -21.06
CA ASN A 247 24.87 10.49 -21.11
C ASN A 247 23.69 9.76 -21.77
N ARG A 248 23.90 8.96 -22.82
CA ARG A 248 22.90 8.07 -23.42
C ARG A 248 22.44 7.03 -22.42
N GLY A 249 23.37 6.39 -21.71
CA GLY A 249 23.07 5.46 -20.64
C GLY A 249 22.21 6.09 -19.55
N CYS A 250 22.54 7.31 -19.12
CA CYS A 250 21.76 8.10 -18.18
C CYS A 250 20.33 8.31 -18.68
N ALA A 251 20.16 8.82 -19.90
CA ALA A 251 18.84 9.09 -20.48
C ALA A 251 17.98 7.82 -20.60
N ASN A 252 18.59 6.70 -20.99
CA ASN A 252 17.91 5.41 -21.09
C ASN A 252 17.45 4.90 -19.71
N VAL A 253 18.28 5.04 -18.68
CA VAL A 253 17.93 4.62 -17.32
C VAL A 253 16.73 5.41 -16.79
N PHE A 254 16.72 6.74 -16.91
CA PHE A 254 15.60 7.55 -16.45
C PHE A 254 14.32 7.32 -17.25
N ALA A 255 14.44 7.02 -18.55
CA ALA A 255 13.30 6.60 -19.37
C ALA A 255 12.74 5.25 -18.92
N ASN A 256 13.60 4.26 -18.66
CA ASN A 256 13.18 2.95 -18.16
C ASN A 256 12.53 3.03 -16.77
N ASP A 257 13.13 3.79 -15.85
CA ASP A 257 12.57 4.00 -14.51
C ASP A 257 11.18 4.68 -14.58
N ALA A 258 11.00 5.61 -15.51
CA ALA A 258 9.70 6.25 -15.74
C ALA A 258 8.65 5.25 -16.20
N VAL A 259 8.97 4.39 -17.17
CA VAL A 259 8.08 3.33 -17.66
C VAL A 259 7.75 2.32 -16.55
N ALA A 260 8.72 1.98 -15.71
CA ALA A 260 8.50 1.09 -14.57
C ALA A 260 7.50 1.68 -13.56
N ARG A 261 7.51 3.00 -13.35
CA ARG A 261 6.68 3.69 -12.36
C ARG A 261 5.26 4.02 -12.84
N GLU A 262 4.95 3.94 -14.13
CA GLU A 262 3.67 4.35 -14.71
C GLU A 262 2.44 3.90 -13.92
N GLY A 263 2.39 2.62 -13.52
CA GLY A 263 1.24 2.06 -12.80
C GLY A 263 1.07 2.64 -11.41
N LEU A 264 2.16 2.88 -10.68
CA LEU A 264 2.13 3.47 -9.33
C LEU A 264 1.83 4.98 -9.40
N GLU A 265 2.37 5.68 -10.39
CA GLU A 265 2.06 7.10 -10.62
C GLU A 265 0.61 7.31 -11.09
N LEU A 266 0.03 6.33 -11.79
CA LEU A 266 -1.40 6.34 -12.11
C LEU A 266 -2.25 6.29 -10.84
N ILE A 267 -1.90 5.45 -9.86
CA ILE A 267 -2.60 5.39 -8.57
C ILE A 267 -2.47 6.73 -7.83
N ASN A 268 -1.26 7.27 -7.75
CA ASN A 268 -1.01 8.56 -7.12
C ASN A 268 -1.84 9.67 -7.77
N TYR A 269 -1.90 9.72 -9.10
CA TYR A 269 -2.69 10.68 -9.85
C TYR A 269 -4.20 10.53 -9.57
N ILE A 270 -4.72 9.31 -9.60
CA ILE A 270 -6.14 9.01 -9.30
C ILE A 270 -6.49 9.51 -7.90
N VAL A 271 -5.70 9.14 -6.91
CA VAL A 271 -5.99 9.43 -5.50
C VAL A 271 -5.77 10.90 -5.16
N ARG A 272 -4.73 11.54 -5.72
CA ARG A 272 -4.45 12.96 -5.51
C ARG A 272 -5.58 13.84 -6.08
N ASN A 273 -6.20 13.40 -7.14
CA ASN A 273 -7.30 14.13 -7.79
C ASN A 273 -8.69 13.64 -7.35
N ASN A 274 -8.79 12.82 -6.30
CA ASN A 274 -10.04 12.25 -5.79
C ASN A 274 -10.88 11.58 -6.90
N ARG A 275 -10.22 10.90 -7.84
CA ARG A 275 -10.85 10.16 -8.93
C ARG A 275 -11.21 8.75 -8.46
N PRO A 276 -12.16 8.07 -9.12
CA PRO A 276 -12.54 6.71 -8.77
C PRO A 276 -11.36 5.75 -8.91
N ILE A 277 -11.08 4.90 -7.92
CA ILE A 277 -10.00 3.91 -8.03
C ILE A 277 -10.22 2.89 -9.15
N THR A 278 -11.43 2.76 -9.68
CA THR A 278 -11.72 1.96 -10.86
C THR A 278 -10.91 2.42 -12.10
N GLU A 279 -10.46 3.67 -12.14
CA GLU A 279 -9.57 4.15 -13.20
C GLU A 279 -8.22 3.42 -13.24
N LEU A 280 -7.81 2.78 -12.14
CA LEU A 280 -6.62 1.92 -12.14
C LEU A 280 -6.66 0.87 -13.25
N ILE A 281 -7.86 0.39 -13.61
CA ILE A 281 -8.08 -0.66 -14.63
C ILE A 281 -8.92 -0.18 -15.82
N THR A 282 -9.44 1.05 -15.78
CA THR A 282 -10.31 1.58 -16.85
C THR A 282 -9.77 2.84 -17.49
N ALA A 283 -8.68 3.44 -16.98
CA ALA A 283 -8.14 4.67 -17.55
C ALA A 283 -7.73 4.46 -19.03
N ASP A 284 -8.19 5.35 -19.89
CA ASP A 284 -7.85 5.38 -21.32
C ASP A 284 -6.58 6.22 -21.59
N TYR A 285 -5.73 6.35 -20.58
CA TYR A 285 -4.47 7.10 -20.58
C TYR A 285 -3.44 6.40 -19.67
N THR A 286 -2.18 6.77 -19.82
CA THR A 286 -1.08 6.37 -18.93
C THR A 286 -0.41 7.60 -18.30
N MET A 287 0.53 7.39 -17.38
CA MET A 287 1.33 8.45 -16.79
C MET A 287 2.71 8.48 -17.43
N VAL A 288 3.16 9.67 -17.84
CA VAL A 288 4.49 9.88 -18.42
C VAL A 288 5.20 11.03 -17.72
N ASN A 289 6.51 10.89 -17.51
CA ASN A 289 7.38 12.04 -17.27
C ASN A 289 8.02 12.48 -18.60
N TRP A 290 8.89 13.50 -18.53
CA TRP A 290 9.52 14.00 -19.74
C TRP A 290 10.30 12.91 -20.51
N TYR A 291 10.99 12.01 -19.81
CA TYR A 291 11.84 10.97 -20.40
C TYR A 291 11.01 9.87 -21.08
N SER A 292 9.99 9.34 -20.42
CA SER A 292 9.11 8.32 -21.02
C SER A 292 8.22 8.91 -22.12
N GLN A 293 7.81 10.18 -22.00
CA GLN A 293 7.10 10.87 -23.08
C GLN A 293 7.88 10.85 -24.40
N LYS A 294 9.21 11.03 -24.33
CA LYS A 294 10.06 10.98 -25.53
C LYS A 294 10.09 9.59 -26.16
N VAL A 295 10.23 8.55 -25.33
CA VAL A 295 10.23 7.14 -25.79
C VAL A 295 8.92 6.79 -26.51
N TYR A 296 7.80 7.16 -25.90
CA TYR A 296 6.48 6.82 -26.38
C TYR A 296 5.98 7.74 -27.52
N ASN A 297 6.56 8.91 -27.67
CA ASN A 297 5.98 10.01 -28.44
C ASN A 297 4.56 10.33 -27.96
N ALA A 298 4.35 10.29 -26.64
CA ALA A 298 3.03 10.39 -26.04
C ALA A 298 2.49 11.82 -26.12
N GLN A 299 1.17 11.94 -26.29
CA GLN A 299 0.43 13.19 -26.31
C GLN A 299 -0.16 13.46 -24.92
N LEU A 300 0.25 14.57 -24.28
CA LEU A 300 -0.30 14.97 -22.99
C LEU A 300 -1.80 15.25 -23.11
N LEU A 301 -2.60 14.83 -22.13
CA LEU A 301 -4.03 15.15 -22.07
C LEU A 301 -4.28 16.65 -21.99
N ASN A 302 -3.38 17.39 -21.33
CA ASN A 302 -3.35 18.84 -21.37
C ASN A 302 -2.17 19.29 -22.24
N PRO A 303 -2.40 19.69 -23.49
CA PRO A 303 -1.34 20.11 -24.42
C PRO A 303 -0.57 21.36 -23.96
N SER A 304 -1.12 22.13 -23.03
CA SER A 304 -0.48 23.34 -22.47
C SER A 304 0.38 23.02 -21.23
N ALA A 305 0.38 21.78 -20.74
CA ALA A 305 1.19 21.41 -19.61
C ALA A 305 2.66 21.31 -20.01
N ASN A 306 3.54 21.85 -19.15
CA ASN A 306 4.98 21.74 -19.30
C ASN A 306 5.55 20.90 -18.16
N PHE A 307 6.62 20.15 -18.44
CA PHE A 307 7.36 19.45 -17.40
C PHE A 307 8.26 20.42 -16.64
N GLU A 308 8.42 20.15 -15.33
CA GLU A 308 9.27 20.93 -14.47
C GLU A 308 10.73 20.83 -14.92
N GLN A 309 11.38 21.99 -15.10
CA GLN A 309 12.75 22.09 -15.54
C GLN A 309 13.65 22.35 -14.32
N LEU A 310 14.61 21.46 -14.09
CA LEU A 310 15.56 21.54 -12.98
C LEU A 310 16.83 22.32 -13.33
N SER A 311 17.19 22.35 -14.62
CA SER A 311 18.38 23.07 -15.10
C SER A 311 18.19 23.62 -16.50
N ASP A 312 18.98 24.67 -16.84
CA ASP A 312 19.03 25.26 -18.18
C ASP A 312 19.98 24.51 -19.12
N ASP A 313 20.51 23.35 -18.70
CA ASP A 313 21.43 22.56 -19.50
C ASP A 313 20.75 22.10 -20.80
N ALA A 314 21.45 22.21 -21.92
CA ALA A 314 20.91 21.78 -23.20
C ALA A 314 20.75 20.26 -23.25
N ALA A 315 21.62 19.52 -22.55
CA ALA A 315 21.59 18.07 -22.47
C ALA A 315 20.50 17.58 -21.50
N PRO A 316 19.64 16.63 -21.89
CA PRO A 316 18.59 16.09 -21.02
C PRO A 316 19.13 15.43 -19.75
N CYS A 317 20.30 14.78 -19.83
CA CYS A 317 20.97 14.10 -18.73
C CYS A 317 22.49 14.23 -18.91
N LYS A 318 23.17 14.68 -17.87
CA LYS A 318 24.63 14.67 -17.77
C LYS A 318 25.08 13.72 -16.68
N ALA A 319 25.71 12.63 -17.05
CA ALA A 319 26.38 11.72 -16.13
C ALA A 319 27.79 12.22 -15.80
N TYR A 320 28.19 12.12 -14.54
CA TYR A 320 29.57 12.44 -14.12
C TYR A 320 30.45 11.20 -13.98
N SER A 321 29.86 10.05 -14.10
CA SER A 321 30.51 8.73 -14.12
C SER A 321 29.43 7.71 -14.46
N SER A 322 29.77 6.44 -14.60
CA SER A 322 28.81 5.33 -14.72
C SER A 322 27.82 5.25 -13.53
N SER A 323 27.99 6.11 -12.51
CA SER A 323 27.05 6.31 -11.40
C SER A 323 26.09 7.45 -11.71
N TYR A 324 24.90 7.11 -12.15
CA TYR A 324 23.84 8.09 -12.48
C TYR A 324 23.19 8.76 -11.27
N SER A 325 23.55 8.37 -10.04
CA SER A 325 23.02 8.97 -8.80
C SER A 325 23.39 10.44 -8.60
N GLN A 326 24.45 10.92 -9.29
CA GLN A 326 24.90 12.31 -9.26
C GLN A 326 24.68 13.02 -10.60
N ALA A 327 23.85 12.45 -11.48
CA ALA A 327 23.59 13.04 -12.78
C ALA A 327 22.88 14.40 -12.64
N THR A 328 23.27 15.37 -13.48
CA THR A 328 22.50 16.60 -13.66
C THR A 328 21.39 16.34 -14.67
N LEU A 329 20.15 16.54 -14.25
CA LEU A 329 18.96 16.36 -15.07
C LEU A 329 18.41 17.71 -15.52
N ARG A 330 17.92 17.78 -16.75
CA ARG A 330 17.23 18.95 -17.24
C ARG A 330 15.79 19.02 -16.74
N TYR A 331 15.10 17.87 -16.65
CA TYR A 331 13.71 17.81 -16.24
C TYR A 331 13.57 16.92 -15.01
N ASP A 332 12.56 17.23 -14.15
CA ASP A 332 12.29 16.44 -12.98
C ASP A 332 11.78 15.04 -13.38
N PRO A 333 12.47 13.95 -12.99
CA PRO A 333 12.05 12.59 -13.25
C PRO A 333 10.78 12.18 -12.45
N ASN A 334 10.36 13.00 -11.47
CA ASN A 334 9.19 12.74 -10.64
C ASN A 334 7.95 13.53 -11.12
N ASP A 335 8.09 14.44 -12.07
CA ASP A 335 6.97 15.19 -12.63
C ASP A 335 6.23 14.36 -13.69
N PHE A 336 5.22 13.59 -13.26
CA PHE A 336 4.40 12.75 -14.11
C PHE A 336 3.10 13.47 -14.54
N LYS A 337 2.70 13.26 -15.79
CA LYS A 337 1.49 13.83 -16.38
C LYS A 337 0.70 12.77 -17.15
N PRO A 338 -0.65 12.84 -17.15
CA PRO A 338 -1.47 11.92 -17.93
C PRO A 338 -1.31 12.17 -19.42
N ALA A 339 -1.16 11.09 -20.19
CA ALA A 339 -0.92 11.11 -21.63
C ALA A 339 -1.57 9.92 -22.36
N LYS A 340 -1.76 10.07 -23.66
CA LYS A 340 -2.20 9.00 -24.56
C LYS A 340 -1.08 8.61 -25.51
N LEU A 341 -0.97 7.30 -25.77
CA LEU A 341 -0.13 6.76 -26.82
C LEU A 341 -1.01 6.50 -28.03
N GLU A 342 -0.59 6.99 -29.20
CA GLU A 342 -1.33 6.81 -30.43
C GLU A 342 -1.39 5.32 -30.84
N GLY A 343 -2.58 4.85 -31.15
CA GLY A 343 -2.82 3.48 -31.63
C GLY A 343 -2.75 2.39 -30.54
N ILE A 344 -2.60 2.77 -29.26
CA ILE A 344 -2.61 1.81 -28.14
C ILE A 344 -3.91 2.00 -27.33
N PRO A 345 -4.74 0.96 -27.21
CA PRO A 345 -5.94 1.00 -26.37
C PRO A 345 -5.56 0.86 -24.90
N HIS A 346 -5.46 1.98 -24.16
CA HIS A 346 -5.14 1.96 -22.75
C HIS A 346 -6.28 1.40 -21.89
N ALA A 347 -5.91 0.62 -20.87
CA ALA A 347 -6.78 0.10 -19.82
C ALA A 347 -6.06 0.20 -18.46
N GLY A 348 -5.68 1.39 -18.09
CA GLY A 348 -4.92 1.66 -16.88
C GLY A 348 -3.67 0.79 -16.77
N ILE A 349 -3.45 0.19 -15.59
CA ILE A 349 -2.28 -0.66 -15.32
C ILE A 349 -2.24 -1.92 -16.18
N LEU A 350 -3.38 -2.43 -16.63
CA LEU A 350 -3.46 -3.68 -17.42
C LEU A 350 -2.65 -3.62 -18.72
N THR A 351 -2.45 -2.43 -19.24
CA THR A 351 -1.72 -2.16 -20.48
C THR A 351 -0.35 -1.55 -20.25
N SER A 352 0.07 -1.37 -19.00
CA SER A 352 1.40 -0.84 -18.69
C SER A 352 2.50 -1.86 -19.01
N ALA A 353 3.61 -1.36 -19.56
CA ALA A 353 4.76 -2.21 -19.90
C ALA A 353 5.28 -2.96 -18.66
N MET A 354 5.30 -2.31 -17.50
CA MET A 354 5.73 -2.90 -16.25
C MET A 354 4.86 -4.12 -15.88
N PHE A 355 3.54 -3.97 -15.82
CA PHE A 355 2.61 -5.05 -15.44
C PHE A 355 2.71 -6.25 -16.38
N LEU A 356 2.70 -5.99 -17.70
CA LEU A 356 2.75 -7.03 -18.71
C LEU A 356 4.09 -7.80 -18.73
N ASN A 357 5.21 -7.14 -18.39
CA ASN A 357 6.50 -7.78 -18.24
C ASN A 357 6.67 -8.47 -16.88
N ARG A 358 6.04 -7.94 -15.83
CA ARG A 358 6.07 -8.58 -14.51
C ARG A 358 5.36 -9.94 -14.53
N PHE A 359 4.30 -10.03 -15.31
CA PHE A 359 3.50 -11.24 -15.49
C PHE A 359 3.53 -11.69 -16.96
N PRO A 360 4.68 -12.23 -17.41
CA PRO A 360 4.89 -12.49 -18.82
C PRO A 360 4.05 -13.67 -19.33
N THR A 361 3.70 -13.61 -20.59
CA THR A 361 3.17 -14.77 -21.34
C THR A 361 4.30 -15.57 -21.96
N THR A 362 4.04 -16.84 -22.23
CA THR A 362 4.93 -17.73 -22.97
C THR A 362 4.10 -18.65 -23.88
N ASN A 363 4.74 -19.34 -24.80
CA ASN A 363 4.09 -20.35 -25.66
C ASN A 363 3.42 -21.49 -24.89
N THR A 364 3.78 -21.69 -23.61
CA THR A 364 3.24 -22.74 -22.76
C THR A 364 2.16 -22.22 -21.82
N ASN A 365 2.33 -21.05 -21.22
CA ASN A 365 1.34 -20.50 -20.29
C ASN A 365 0.17 -19.79 -20.99
N LEU A 366 0.32 -19.33 -22.23
CA LEU A 366 -0.74 -18.78 -23.07
C LEU A 366 -1.55 -17.66 -22.38
N ASN A 367 -0.88 -16.66 -21.77
CA ASN A 367 -1.48 -15.59 -20.95
C ASN A 367 -2.16 -16.06 -19.66
N ARG A 368 -2.10 -17.32 -19.30
CA ARG A 368 -2.74 -17.84 -18.07
C ARG A 368 -2.14 -17.25 -16.80
N HIS A 369 -0.82 -16.95 -16.81
CA HIS A 369 -0.19 -16.23 -15.68
C HIS A 369 -0.80 -14.84 -15.50
N ARG A 370 -1.01 -14.07 -16.59
CA ARG A 370 -1.69 -12.76 -16.53
C ARG A 370 -3.11 -12.91 -16.00
N SER A 371 -3.86 -13.89 -16.52
CA SER A 371 -5.21 -14.19 -16.04
C SER A 371 -5.26 -14.56 -14.56
N TYR A 372 -4.37 -15.42 -14.09
CA TYR A 372 -4.25 -15.76 -12.67
C TYR A 372 -4.03 -14.51 -11.81
N MET A 373 -3.15 -13.61 -12.23
CA MET A 373 -2.87 -12.37 -11.51
C MET A 373 -4.05 -11.39 -11.53
N ILE A 374 -4.83 -11.34 -12.63
CA ILE A 374 -6.09 -10.58 -12.69
C ILE A 374 -7.05 -11.05 -11.60
N TYR A 375 -7.29 -12.35 -11.51
CA TYR A 375 -8.18 -12.90 -10.48
C TYR A 375 -7.67 -12.64 -9.07
N ARG A 376 -6.38 -12.82 -8.84
CA ARG A 376 -5.77 -12.62 -7.52
C ARG A 376 -5.74 -11.15 -7.09
N MET A 377 -5.38 -10.24 -7.99
CA MET A 377 -5.16 -8.83 -7.66
C MET A 377 -6.45 -7.99 -7.70
N PHE A 378 -7.35 -8.27 -8.64
CA PHE A 378 -8.50 -7.40 -8.88
C PHE A 378 -9.85 -8.06 -8.60
N LEU A 379 -9.89 -9.38 -8.47
CA LEU A 379 -11.13 -10.13 -8.25
C LEU A 379 -11.09 -11.01 -6.98
N ASP A 380 -10.14 -10.76 -6.10
CA ASP A 380 -10.00 -11.46 -4.80
C ASP A 380 -10.25 -12.98 -4.88
N THR A 381 -9.73 -13.59 -5.93
CA THR A 381 -9.97 -15.01 -6.23
C THR A 381 -8.64 -15.72 -6.50
N ASP A 382 -8.33 -16.75 -5.71
CA ASP A 382 -7.24 -17.67 -6.03
C ASP A 382 -7.78 -18.84 -6.86
N ILE A 383 -7.53 -18.80 -8.17
CA ILE A 383 -7.97 -19.87 -9.07
C ILE A 383 -7.32 -21.23 -8.73
N LEU A 384 -6.11 -21.23 -8.17
CA LEU A 384 -5.40 -22.45 -7.82
C LEU A 384 -5.96 -23.10 -6.55
N ALA A 385 -6.64 -22.33 -5.71
CA ALA A 385 -7.34 -22.82 -4.53
C ALA A 385 -8.76 -23.36 -4.85
N ILE A 386 -9.23 -23.24 -6.10
CA ILE A 386 -10.49 -23.85 -6.51
C ILE A 386 -10.31 -25.38 -6.44
N GLU A 387 -10.85 -25.98 -5.38
CA GLU A 387 -10.86 -27.43 -5.21
C GLU A 387 -11.77 -28.09 -6.26
N GLY A 388 -11.16 -28.56 -7.33
CA GLY A 388 -11.79 -29.55 -8.20
C GLY A 388 -11.33 -30.94 -7.81
N ASN A 389 -12.20 -31.93 -7.92
CA ASN A 389 -11.81 -33.33 -7.89
C ASN A 389 -10.77 -33.54 -9.00
N ARG A 390 -9.49 -33.52 -8.62
CA ARG A 390 -8.39 -33.83 -9.53
C ARG A 390 -8.15 -35.33 -9.46
N PRO A 391 -8.76 -36.16 -10.34
CA PRO A 391 -8.39 -37.57 -10.39
C PRO A 391 -6.94 -37.62 -10.85
N ALA A 392 -6.05 -38.10 -9.99
CA ALA A 392 -4.62 -38.12 -10.25
C ALA A 392 -4.22 -39.05 -11.42
N ASP A 393 -5.12 -39.93 -11.89
CA ASP A 393 -4.78 -41.07 -12.70
C ASP A 393 -5.23 -41.03 -14.16
N SER A 394 -5.75 -39.91 -14.67
CA SER A 394 -6.25 -39.86 -16.06
C SER A 394 -6.02 -38.51 -16.77
N ILE A 395 -4.78 -38.07 -16.87
CA ILE A 395 -4.45 -37.03 -17.83
C ILE A 395 -4.38 -37.65 -19.21
N ASP A 396 -5.43 -37.55 -19.98
CA ASP A 396 -5.39 -37.90 -21.39
C ASP A 396 -4.58 -36.85 -22.16
N THR A 397 -3.31 -37.11 -22.38
CA THR A 397 -2.39 -36.27 -23.16
C THR A 397 -2.58 -36.42 -24.67
N THR A 398 -3.47 -37.29 -25.12
CA THR A 398 -3.74 -37.53 -26.56
C THR A 398 -4.81 -36.61 -27.13
N SER A 399 -5.55 -35.89 -26.27
CA SER A 399 -6.57 -34.93 -26.66
C SER A 399 -5.95 -33.69 -27.34
N THR A 400 -6.63 -33.19 -28.38
CA THR A 400 -6.21 -31.97 -29.09
C THR A 400 -6.28 -30.73 -28.22
N PHE A 401 -7.14 -30.72 -27.19
CA PHE A 401 -7.31 -29.65 -26.20
C PHE A 401 -7.45 -30.21 -24.79
N PRO A 402 -6.35 -30.68 -24.17
CA PRO A 402 -6.40 -31.34 -22.87
C PRO A 402 -7.02 -30.45 -21.78
N THR A 403 -6.83 -29.13 -21.85
CA THR A 403 -7.31 -28.17 -20.85
C THR A 403 -8.84 -28.00 -20.86
N LEU A 404 -9.49 -28.26 -21.99
CA LEU A 404 -10.95 -28.14 -22.14
C LEU A 404 -11.67 -29.48 -22.06
N GLN A 405 -10.99 -30.57 -22.39
CA GLN A 405 -11.58 -31.90 -22.51
C GLN A 405 -11.32 -32.79 -21.29
N ASN A 406 -10.26 -32.50 -20.52
CA ASN A 406 -9.98 -33.25 -19.31
C ASN A 406 -10.70 -32.61 -18.10
N PRO A 407 -11.60 -33.29 -17.40
CA PRO A 407 -12.32 -32.76 -16.24
C PRO A 407 -11.42 -32.18 -15.14
N ALA A 408 -10.23 -32.78 -14.94
CA ALA A 408 -9.25 -32.31 -13.96
C ALA A 408 -8.64 -30.95 -14.30
N CYS A 409 -8.53 -30.63 -15.59
CA CYS A 409 -8.01 -29.34 -16.08
C CYS A 409 -9.13 -28.32 -16.24
N TYR A 410 -10.30 -28.76 -16.67
CA TYR A 410 -11.43 -27.93 -17.05
C TYR A 410 -11.88 -26.99 -15.92
N THR A 411 -11.89 -27.47 -14.68
CA THR A 411 -12.35 -26.68 -13.51
C THR A 411 -11.66 -25.33 -13.40
N CYS A 412 -10.33 -25.26 -13.57
CA CYS A 412 -9.58 -23.99 -13.54
C CYS A 412 -9.60 -23.30 -14.90
N HIS A 413 -9.47 -24.05 -16.01
CA HIS A 413 -9.30 -23.48 -17.33
C HIS A 413 -10.57 -22.82 -17.89
N GLN A 414 -11.77 -23.33 -17.54
CA GLN A 414 -13.02 -22.67 -17.91
C GLN A 414 -13.16 -21.23 -17.37
N VAL A 415 -12.46 -20.92 -16.28
CA VAL A 415 -12.47 -19.58 -15.66
C VAL A 415 -11.27 -18.77 -16.14
N MET A 416 -10.09 -19.38 -16.21
CA MET A 416 -8.83 -18.70 -16.48
C MET A 416 -8.62 -18.38 -17.97
N ASP A 417 -8.96 -19.33 -18.87
CA ASP A 417 -8.66 -19.18 -20.30
C ASP A 417 -9.45 -18.05 -20.98
N PRO A 418 -10.73 -17.78 -20.64
CA PRO A 418 -11.44 -16.62 -21.20
C PRO A 418 -10.77 -15.27 -20.88
N VAL A 419 -10.32 -15.07 -19.64
CA VAL A 419 -9.57 -13.86 -19.24
C VAL A 419 -8.19 -13.82 -19.91
N ALA A 420 -7.50 -14.97 -20.01
CA ALA A 420 -6.24 -15.07 -20.72
C ALA A 420 -6.36 -14.63 -22.19
N SER A 421 -7.51 -14.92 -22.83
CA SER A 421 -7.79 -14.54 -24.21
C SER A 421 -7.95 -13.03 -24.41
N THR A 422 -8.27 -12.27 -23.36
CA THR A 422 -8.35 -10.79 -23.48
C THR A 422 -6.97 -10.15 -23.72
N PHE A 423 -5.90 -10.84 -23.38
CA PHE A 423 -4.52 -10.40 -23.60
C PHE A 423 -3.95 -10.79 -24.97
N GLN A 424 -4.72 -11.36 -25.86
CA GLN A 424 -4.22 -11.96 -27.11
C GLN A 424 -3.47 -10.99 -28.04
N HIS A 425 -3.75 -9.69 -27.95
CA HIS A 425 -3.05 -8.66 -28.74
C HIS A 425 -1.79 -8.12 -28.05
N TRP A 426 -1.38 -8.72 -26.92
CA TRP A 426 -0.21 -8.30 -26.16
C TRP A 426 0.81 -9.43 -26.10
N ASP A 427 1.98 -9.21 -26.69
CA ASP A 427 3.03 -10.22 -26.80
C ASP A 427 3.75 -10.52 -25.46
N GLU A 428 4.77 -11.37 -25.51
CA GLU A 428 5.56 -11.78 -24.34
C GLU A 428 6.34 -10.64 -23.68
N ARG A 429 6.56 -9.55 -24.41
CA ARG A 429 7.28 -8.35 -23.92
C ARG A 429 6.32 -7.23 -23.53
N GLY A 430 5.00 -7.51 -23.54
CA GLY A 430 4.00 -6.51 -23.19
C GLY A 430 3.79 -5.44 -24.25
N ARG A 431 3.97 -5.78 -25.56
CA ARG A 431 3.75 -4.86 -26.67
C ARG A 431 2.42 -5.13 -27.35
N TYR A 432 1.75 -4.06 -27.74
CA TYR A 432 0.50 -4.15 -28.47
C TYR A 432 0.75 -4.54 -29.92
N ARG A 433 0.11 -5.63 -30.37
CA ARG A 433 0.21 -6.21 -31.72
C ARG A 433 -1.18 -6.41 -32.31
N PRO A 434 -1.82 -5.38 -32.84
CA PRO A 434 -3.23 -5.43 -33.27
C PRO A 434 -3.50 -6.50 -34.34
N ASN A 435 -2.52 -6.80 -35.19
CA ASN A 435 -2.64 -7.77 -36.28
C ASN A 435 -2.19 -9.19 -35.87
N ASN A 436 -1.67 -9.39 -34.69
CA ASN A 436 -1.20 -10.68 -34.20
C ASN A 436 -2.04 -11.10 -33.01
N ILE A 437 -2.51 -12.34 -33.03
CA ILE A 437 -3.14 -12.97 -31.87
C ILE A 437 -2.06 -13.74 -31.15
N TRP A 438 -1.74 -13.33 -29.94
CA TRP A 438 -0.72 -13.96 -29.11
C TRP A 438 -1.30 -14.46 -27.79
N PRO A 439 -1.10 -15.73 -27.47
CA PRO A 439 -0.74 -16.86 -28.34
C PRO A 439 -1.93 -17.26 -29.23
N ALA A 440 -1.64 -17.83 -30.38
CA ALA A 440 -2.56 -18.02 -31.50
C ALA A 440 -3.75 -18.99 -31.32
N ASN A 441 -4.06 -19.52 -30.15
CA ASN A 441 -5.04 -20.60 -30.01
C ASN A 441 -5.97 -20.50 -28.78
N ILE A 442 -6.28 -19.31 -28.29
CA ILE A 442 -7.23 -19.15 -27.18
C ILE A 442 -8.58 -18.69 -27.73
N GLU A 443 -9.62 -19.53 -27.56
CA GLU A 443 -10.84 -19.45 -28.35
C GLU A 443 -11.82 -18.34 -27.96
N ALA A 444 -11.98 -17.99 -26.70
CA ALA A 444 -13.02 -17.04 -26.30
C ALA A 444 -12.56 -16.10 -25.19
N ALA A 445 -12.44 -14.82 -25.53
CA ALA A 445 -12.30 -13.78 -24.50
C ALA A 445 -13.60 -13.67 -23.69
N GLY A 446 -13.49 -13.48 -22.37
CA GLY A 446 -14.65 -13.38 -21.49
C GLY A 446 -14.27 -13.16 -20.02
N LEU A 447 -15.28 -12.82 -19.21
CA LEU A 447 -15.17 -12.74 -17.77
C LEU A 447 -16.47 -13.23 -17.12
N SER A 448 -16.40 -14.27 -16.28
CA SER A 448 -17.56 -14.74 -15.49
C SER A 448 -18.85 -14.94 -16.31
N GLY A 449 -18.73 -15.58 -17.47
CA GLY A 449 -19.87 -15.83 -18.37
C GLY A 449 -20.29 -14.66 -19.26
N LYS A 450 -19.60 -13.52 -19.17
CA LYS A 450 -19.75 -12.38 -20.06
C LYS A 450 -18.76 -12.49 -21.23
N GLU A 451 -19.18 -12.13 -22.43
CA GLU A 451 -18.34 -12.14 -23.62
C GLU A 451 -18.29 -10.73 -24.26
N PRO A 452 -17.11 -10.31 -24.77
CA PRO A 452 -16.98 -9.06 -25.49
C PRO A 452 -17.75 -9.16 -26.83
N ASN A 453 -18.24 -8.01 -27.32
CA ASN A 453 -18.83 -7.94 -28.65
C ASN A 453 -17.74 -8.12 -29.73
N LYS A 454 -17.83 -9.17 -30.50
CA LYS A 454 -16.82 -9.57 -31.50
C LYS A 454 -17.11 -9.08 -32.91
N SER A 455 -18.26 -8.43 -33.16
CA SER A 455 -18.70 -8.09 -34.52
C SER A 455 -19.36 -6.71 -34.62
N GLY A 456 -19.25 -6.09 -35.78
CA GLY A 456 -19.87 -4.80 -36.08
C GLY A 456 -18.97 -3.58 -35.77
N SER A 457 -19.57 -2.40 -35.91
CA SER A 457 -18.87 -1.11 -35.63
C SER A 457 -18.50 -0.91 -34.18
N ASP A 458 -19.14 -1.65 -33.26
CA ASP A 458 -19.00 -1.54 -31.82
C ASP A 458 -18.26 -2.76 -31.26
N SER A 459 -17.34 -3.32 -32.04
CA SER A 459 -16.52 -4.47 -31.64
C SER A 459 -15.57 -4.09 -30.52
N ASP A 460 -15.57 -4.87 -29.43
CA ASP A 460 -14.58 -4.77 -28.34
C ASP A 460 -13.24 -5.44 -28.69
N PHE A 461 -13.16 -6.09 -29.86
CA PHE A 461 -12.04 -7.01 -30.16
C PHE A 461 -10.69 -6.31 -30.24
N ASP A 462 -10.64 -5.06 -30.73
CA ASP A 462 -9.42 -4.26 -30.82
C ASP A 462 -9.02 -3.65 -29.45
N ALA A 463 -9.91 -3.71 -28.46
CA ALA A 463 -9.73 -3.10 -27.13
C ALA A 463 -10.16 -4.04 -25.99
N LEU A 464 -9.82 -5.34 -26.08
CA LEU A 464 -10.26 -6.37 -25.15
C LEU A 464 -9.89 -6.10 -23.68
N LEU A 465 -8.71 -5.48 -23.41
CA LEU A 465 -8.35 -5.12 -22.03
C LEU A 465 -9.16 -3.94 -21.50
N GLN A 466 -9.59 -3.01 -22.36
CA GLN A 466 -10.54 -1.96 -21.95
C GLN A 466 -11.90 -2.57 -21.60
N TRP A 467 -12.37 -3.52 -22.39
CA TRP A 467 -13.58 -4.27 -22.08
C TRP A 467 -13.43 -5.01 -20.74
N LEU A 468 -12.35 -5.76 -20.55
CA LEU A 468 -12.08 -6.49 -19.31
C LEU A 468 -12.04 -5.53 -18.10
N GLY A 469 -11.39 -4.38 -18.22
CA GLY A 469 -11.33 -3.36 -17.19
C GLY A 469 -12.72 -2.86 -16.79
N ARG A 470 -13.59 -2.56 -17.76
CA ARG A 470 -14.98 -2.14 -17.51
C ARG A 470 -15.79 -3.23 -16.79
N GLU A 471 -15.66 -4.49 -17.22
CA GLU A 471 -16.38 -5.61 -16.60
C GLU A 471 -15.90 -5.87 -15.16
N MET A 472 -14.58 -5.78 -14.92
CA MET A 472 -14.02 -5.91 -13.56
C MET A 472 -14.42 -4.76 -12.65
N ALA A 473 -14.48 -3.53 -13.17
CA ALA A 473 -14.91 -2.36 -12.37
C ALA A 473 -16.38 -2.48 -11.88
N GLN A 474 -17.18 -3.29 -12.56
CA GLN A 474 -18.56 -3.62 -12.18
C GLN A 474 -18.67 -4.93 -11.39
N ASP A 475 -17.59 -5.68 -11.25
CA ASP A 475 -17.59 -6.93 -10.49
C ASP A 475 -17.45 -6.62 -8.97
N PRO A 476 -18.38 -7.10 -8.14
CA PRO A 476 -18.32 -6.85 -6.68
C PRO A 476 -17.01 -7.30 -6.04
N ARG A 477 -16.32 -8.28 -6.60
CA ARG A 477 -15.03 -8.76 -6.10
C ARG A 477 -13.93 -7.70 -6.20
N PHE A 478 -14.09 -6.69 -7.07
CA PHE A 478 -13.16 -5.57 -7.15
C PHE A 478 -13.15 -4.75 -5.84
N ILE A 479 -14.31 -4.62 -5.17
CA ILE A 479 -14.42 -3.95 -3.87
C ILE A 479 -13.58 -4.69 -2.83
N THR A 480 -13.77 -6.02 -2.74
CA THR A 480 -13.04 -6.84 -1.76
C THR A 480 -11.55 -6.89 -2.07
N ALA A 481 -11.16 -6.97 -3.33
CA ALA A 481 -9.76 -6.92 -3.74
C ALA A 481 -9.08 -5.62 -3.30
N MET A 482 -9.69 -4.47 -3.58
CA MET A 482 -9.15 -3.16 -3.19
C MET A 482 -9.09 -3.00 -1.67
N THR A 483 -10.15 -3.38 -0.96
CA THR A 483 -10.19 -3.31 0.51
C THR A 483 -9.15 -4.23 1.14
N ARG A 484 -8.91 -5.41 0.57
CA ARG A 484 -7.87 -6.34 1.01
C ARG A 484 -6.45 -5.77 0.84
N HIS A 485 -6.15 -5.14 -0.30
CA HIS A 485 -4.85 -4.48 -0.51
C HIS A 485 -4.63 -3.36 0.50
N LEU A 486 -5.65 -2.53 0.72
CA LEU A 486 -5.58 -1.48 1.73
C LEU A 486 -5.46 -2.06 3.15
N TYR A 487 -6.21 -3.11 3.49
CA TYR A 487 -6.11 -3.79 4.78
C TYR A 487 -4.68 -4.29 5.02
N LYS A 488 -4.11 -5.07 4.10
CA LYS A 488 -2.72 -5.53 4.20
C LYS A 488 -1.75 -4.36 4.32
N GLY A 489 -1.96 -3.30 3.54
CA GLY A 489 -1.15 -2.09 3.55
C GLY A 489 -1.23 -1.29 4.86
N ILE A 490 -2.38 -1.19 5.49
CA ILE A 490 -2.62 -0.37 6.69
C ILE A 490 -2.48 -1.19 7.97
N ILE A 491 -3.10 -2.37 8.04
CA ILE A 491 -3.06 -3.22 9.24
C ILE A 491 -1.77 -4.06 9.30
N GLY A 492 -1.18 -4.39 8.15
CA GLY A 492 0.07 -5.16 8.06
C GLY A 492 -0.10 -6.67 8.25
N GLN A 493 -1.31 -7.18 8.08
CA GLN A 493 -1.64 -8.60 8.17
C GLN A 493 -2.48 -9.02 6.98
N ASP A 494 -2.45 -10.30 6.64
CA ASP A 494 -3.37 -10.86 5.66
C ASP A 494 -4.75 -11.04 6.27
N LEU A 495 -5.78 -11.09 5.42
CA LEU A 495 -7.14 -11.41 5.84
C LEU A 495 -7.22 -12.86 6.31
N LEU A 496 -8.19 -13.14 7.18
CA LEU A 496 -8.52 -14.50 7.56
C LEU A 496 -8.85 -15.33 6.32
N PRO A 497 -8.29 -16.55 6.20
CA PRO A 497 -8.67 -17.44 5.12
C PRO A 497 -10.13 -17.88 5.30
N ALA A 498 -10.80 -18.14 4.18
CA ALA A 498 -12.15 -18.69 4.22
C ALA A 498 -12.15 -20.02 4.99
N PRO A 499 -13.03 -20.19 5.98
CA PRO A 499 -13.08 -21.40 6.80
C PRO A 499 -13.46 -22.61 5.95
N GLY A 500 -12.74 -23.73 6.17
CA GLY A 500 -13.05 -25.00 5.51
C GLY A 500 -14.36 -25.61 6.03
N ASN A 501 -14.86 -26.63 5.34
CA ASN A 501 -16.16 -27.29 5.62
C ASN A 501 -16.31 -27.83 7.06
N ASN A 502 -15.20 -28.04 7.78
CA ASN A 502 -15.18 -28.55 9.16
C ASN A 502 -14.56 -27.55 10.14
N ALA A 503 -14.56 -26.26 9.81
CA ALA A 503 -14.03 -25.23 10.70
C ALA A 503 -14.89 -25.13 11.98
N ASP A 504 -14.24 -24.81 13.09
CA ASP A 504 -14.94 -24.58 14.34
C ASP A 504 -15.82 -23.32 14.25
N PRO A 505 -16.90 -23.23 15.04
CA PRO A 505 -17.85 -22.13 14.99
C PRO A 505 -17.23 -20.75 15.26
N ASP A 506 -16.14 -20.72 15.99
CA ASP A 506 -15.46 -19.50 16.40
C ASP A 506 -14.63 -18.93 15.27
N THR A 507 -13.91 -19.80 14.52
CA THR A 507 -13.21 -19.45 13.28
C THR A 507 -14.19 -18.87 12.25
N ILE A 508 -15.37 -19.49 12.09
CA ILE A 508 -16.42 -18.99 11.20
C ILE A 508 -16.91 -17.61 11.65
N THR A 509 -17.12 -17.44 12.96
CA THR A 509 -17.58 -16.17 13.54
C THR A 509 -16.56 -15.05 13.32
N ALA A 510 -15.27 -15.30 13.57
CA ALA A 510 -14.20 -14.33 13.36
C ALA A 510 -14.08 -13.93 11.88
N PHE A 511 -14.12 -14.91 10.97
CA PHE A 511 -14.08 -14.66 9.52
C PHE A 511 -15.28 -13.80 9.07
N ASN A 512 -16.50 -14.13 9.50
CA ASN A 512 -17.69 -13.38 9.12
C ASN A 512 -17.69 -11.96 9.69
N ALA A 513 -17.18 -11.76 10.90
CA ALA A 513 -17.03 -10.44 11.50
C ALA A 513 -16.03 -9.57 10.69
N GLN A 514 -14.86 -10.11 10.33
CA GLN A 514 -13.88 -9.41 9.51
C GLN A 514 -14.47 -9.06 8.14
N LYS A 515 -15.09 -10.03 7.48
CA LYS A 515 -15.73 -9.85 6.16
C LYS A 515 -16.79 -8.75 6.20
N SER A 516 -17.65 -8.75 7.25
CA SER A 516 -18.69 -7.73 7.42
C SER A 516 -18.10 -6.31 7.56
N ILE A 517 -17.10 -6.14 8.41
CA ILE A 517 -16.45 -4.84 8.62
C ILE A 517 -15.80 -4.34 7.33
N LEU A 518 -15.07 -5.20 6.63
CA LEU A 518 -14.39 -4.82 5.38
C LEU A 518 -15.37 -4.51 4.26
N LEU A 519 -16.47 -5.25 4.17
CA LEU A 519 -17.50 -4.97 3.19
C LEU A 519 -18.15 -3.60 3.45
N ASN A 520 -18.41 -3.27 4.69
CA ASN A 520 -18.91 -1.96 5.11
C ASN A 520 -17.97 -0.81 4.72
N ILE A 521 -16.67 -1.01 4.95
CA ILE A 521 -15.62 -0.06 4.54
C ILE A 521 -15.59 0.10 3.02
N GLY A 522 -15.65 -1.02 2.28
CA GLY A 522 -15.70 -1.02 0.83
C GLY A 522 -16.95 -0.32 0.27
N GLN A 523 -18.10 -0.49 0.89
CA GLN A 523 -19.34 0.22 0.55
C GLN A 523 -19.22 1.73 0.77
N GLY A 524 -18.59 2.15 1.87
CA GLY A 524 -18.29 3.55 2.12
C GLY A 524 -17.41 4.15 1.02
N MET A 525 -16.40 3.40 0.54
CA MET A 525 -15.56 3.78 -0.59
C MET A 525 -16.39 3.98 -1.88
N VAL A 526 -17.28 3.02 -2.19
CA VAL A 526 -18.14 3.10 -3.38
C VAL A 526 -19.11 4.27 -3.29
N ALA A 527 -19.73 4.48 -2.12
CA ALA A 527 -20.65 5.60 -1.89
C ALA A 527 -19.98 6.97 -2.03
N ASP A 528 -18.68 7.06 -1.73
CA ASP A 528 -17.85 8.24 -1.96
C ASP A 528 -17.11 8.17 -3.32
N ASN A 529 -17.81 7.77 -4.37
CA ASN A 529 -17.29 7.71 -5.74
C ASN A 529 -15.98 6.88 -5.87
N TRP A 530 -15.92 5.74 -5.24
CA TRP A 530 -14.75 4.86 -5.23
C TRP A 530 -13.46 5.52 -4.70
N ASN A 531 -13.60 6.41 -3.75
CA ASN A 531 -12.50 7.13 -3.11
C ASN A 531 -11.80 6.25 -2.08
N ILE A 532 -10.58 5.82 -2.35
CA ILE A 532 -9.84 4.97 -1.41
C ILE A 532 -9.45 5.66 -0.10
N LYS A 533 -9.39 7.00 -0.06
CA LYS A 533 -9.13 7.75 1.19
C LYS A 533 -10.24 7.48 2.22
N THR A 534 -11.47 7.28 1.76
CA THR A 534 -12.61 6.91 2.61
C THR A 534 -12.43 5.50 3.19
N ALA A 535 -11.99 4.53 2.36
CA ALA A 535 -11.68 3.18 2.84
C ALA A 535 -10.51 3.18 3.84
N ILE A 536 -9.45 3.93 3.58
CA ILE A 536 -8.30 4.07 4.50
C ILE A 536 -8.78 4.63 5.85
N THR A 537 -9.58 5.70 5.84
CA THR A 537 -10.15 6.28 7.08
C THR A 537 -10.99 5.25 7.84
N GLY A 538 -11.81 4.47 7.13
CA GLY A 538 -12.61 3.39 7.72
C GLY A 538 -11.75 2.29 8.34
N LEU A 539 -10.64 1.92 7.70
CA LEU A 539 -9.68 0.95 8.26
C LEU A 539 -8.99 1.48 9.52
N LEU A 540 -8.57 2.75 9.53
CA LEU A 540 -7.96 3.40 10.70
C LEU A 540 -8.92 3.50 11.90
N LEU A 541 -10.20 3.62 11.64
CA LEU A 541 -11.25 3.65 12.69
C LEU A 541 -11.73 2.24 13.07
N SER A 542 -11.34 1.21 12.33
CA SER A 542 -11.77 -0.16 12.57
C SER A 542 -11.17 -0.75 13.85
N PRO A 543 -11.84 -1.75 14.47
CA PRO A 543 -11.29 -2.46 15.61
C PRO A 543 -9.97 -3.19 15.29
N TYR A 544 -9.70 -3.53 14.02
CA TYR A 544 -8.44 -4.14 13.60
C TYR A 544 -7.23 -3.22 13.70
N TYR A 545 -7.44 -1.92 13.57
CA TYR A 545 -6.37 -0.93 13.74
C TYR A 545 -6.28 -0.40 15.17
N ARG A 546 -7.40 -0.37 15.90
CA ARG A 546 -7.53 0.32 17.19
C ARG A 546 -7.55 -0.59 18.40
N ALA A 547 -7.37 -1.90 18.25
CA ALA A 547 -7.42 -2.83 19.38
C ALA A 547 -6.37 -2.48 20.46
N ALA A 548 -6.84 -2.24 21.70
CA ALA A 548 -5.98 -1.97 22.85
C ALA A 548 -5.89 -3.20 23.77
N ALA A 549 -7.02 -3.87 23.99
CA ALA A 549 -7.10 -5.07 24.79
C ALA A 549 -8.28 -5.94 24.32
N ILE A 550 -8.15 -7.22 24.57
CA ILE A 550 -9.11 -8.23 24.18
C ILE A 550 -9.52 -9.00 25.43
N ASP A 551 -10.83 -9.19 25.62
CA ASP A 551 -11.35 -10.02 26.69
C ASP A 551 -10.91 -11.48 26.50
N ASN A 552 -10.21 -12.04 27.48
CA ASN A 552 -9.68 -13.41 27.45
C ASN A 552 -10.77 -14.47 27.21
N SER A 553 -12.05 -14.16 27.51
CA SER A 553 -13.19 -15.04 27.22
C SER A 553 -13.56 -15.08 25.72
N LYS A 554 -13.02 -14.16 24.90
CA LYS A 554 -13.28 -13.98 23.47
C LYS A 554 -12.00 -14.16 22.62
N GLN A 555 -11.09 -14.98 23.07
CA GLN A 555 -9.73 -15.14 22.57
C GLN A 555 -9.62 -15.45 21.05
N ILE A 556 -10.68 -15.92 20.44
CA ILE A 556 -10.69 -16.34 19.03
C ILE A 556 -10.72 -15.13 18.09
N ALA A 557 -11.46 -14.08 18.45
CA ALA A 557 -11.34 -12.80 17.73
C ALA A 557 -9.95 -12.17 17.90
N ALA A 558 -9.22 -12.57 18.97
CA ALA A 558 -7.93 -12.05 19.38
C ALA A 558 -6.77 -12.56 18.53
N ASP A 559 -6.79 -13.82 18.13
CA ASP A 559 -5.68 -14.43 17.39
C ASP A 559 -5.44 -13.77 16.02
N HIS A 560 -6.39 -12.97 15.56
CA HIS A 560 -6.37 -12.31 14.27
C HIS A 560 -6.43 -10.78 14.35
N ILE A 561 -6.40 -10.22 15.56
CA ILE A 561 -6.32 -8.78 15.78
C ILE A 561 -4.91 -8.44 16.24
N GLY A 562 -4.10 -7.89 15.36
CA GLY A 562 -2.81 -7.34 15.71
C GLY A 562 -3.00 -6.01 16.43
N ALA A 563 -2.67 -5.95 17.73
CA ALA A 563 -2.70 -4.70 18.48
C ALA A 563 -1.61 -3.70 18.03
N SER A 564 -0.59 -4.17 17.31
CA SER A 564 0.47 -3.33 16.77
C SER A 564 1.10 -4.00 15.55
N ARG A 565 1.48 -3.18 14.57
CA ARG A 565 2.09 -3.59 13.33
C ARG A 565 3.61 -3.48 13.40
N LEU A 566 4.34 -4.50 12.95
CA LEU A 566 5.76 -4.38 12.67
C LEU A 566 5.96 -3.38 11.51
N LEU A 567 6.76 -2.35 11.74
CA LEU A 567 7.04 -1.33 10.74
C LEU A 567 7.90 -1.87 9.61
N SER A 568 7.53 -1.54 8.37
CA SER A 568 8.44 -1.73 7.24
C SER A 568 9.66 -0.81 7.37
N PRO A 569 10.79 -1.12 6.71
CA PRO A 569 11.97 -0.25 6.77
C PRO A 569 11.69 1.19 6.34
N GLU A 570 10.81 1.39 5.37
CA GLU A 570 10.36 2.72 4.93
C GLU A 570 9.58 3.46 6.03
N MET A 571 8.67 2.76 6.70
CA MET A 571 7.91 3.32 7.82
C MET A 571 8.79 3.58 9.04
N LEU A 572 9.73 2.67 9.34
CA LEU A 572 10.70 2.85 10.41
C LEU A 572 11.59 4.09 10.15
N GLN A 573 12.02 4.28 8.91
CA GLN A 573 12.79 5.46 8.52
C GLN A 573 11.99 6.76 8.73
N ARG A 574 10.70 6.78 8.36
CA ARG A 574 9.81 7.91 8.63
C ARG A 574 9.61 8.15 10.12
N LYS A 575 9.43 7.09 10.92
CA LYS A 575 9.32 7.19 12.38
C LYS A 575 10.60 7.78 12.99
N LEU A 576 11.77 7.34 12.55
CA LEU A 576 13.06 7.92 12.95
C LEU A 576 13.13 9.41 12.63
N THR A 577 12.78 9.79 11.39
CA THR A 577 12.76 11.20 10.99
C THR A 577 11.75 12.01 11.81
N ALA A 578 10.56 11.48 12.07
CA ALA A 578 9.55 12.14 12.90
C ALA A 578 9.99 12.37 14.34
N THR A 579 10.67 11.39 14.93
CA THR A 579 11.06 11.41 16.36
C THR A 579 12.43 12.02 16.61
N MET A 580 13.42 11.76 15.72
CA MET A 580 14.81 12.21 15.87
C MET A 580 15.14 13.46 15.05
N GLY A 581 14.32 13.80 14.04
CA GLY A 581 14.52 14.94 13.15
C GLY A 581 15.35 14.64 11.89
N PHE A 582 15.91 13.45 11.75
CA PHE A 582 16.70 13.04 10.60
C PHE A 582 16.64 11.52 10.40
N ASP A 583 16.96 11.08 9.20
CA ASP A 583 16.93 9.69 8.78
C ASP A 583 18.20 8.92 9.21
N TRP A 584 18.07 7.60 9.33
CA TRP A 584 19.23 6.73 9.46
C TRP A 584 19.68 6.30 8.07
N TYR A 585 20.94 6.64 7.72
CA TYR A 585 21.41 6.50 6.34
C TYR A 585 21.41 5.04 5.82
N GLU A 586 21.53 4.05 6.72
CA GLU A 586 21.50 2.62 6.39
C GLU A 586 20.12 2.12 5.91
N LEU A 587 19.04 2.87 6.14
CA LEU A 587 17.69 2.55 5.64
C LEU A 587 17.30 3.36 4.40
N ARG A 588 18.20 4.17 3.84
CA ARG A 588 17.91 4.93 2.62
C ARG A 588 17.58 4.01 1.44
N ALA A 589 16.84 4.52 0.49
CA ALA A 589 16.31 3.74 -0.63
C ALA A 589 17.39 3.02 -1.48
N ASN A 590 18.63 3.52 -1.47
CA ASN A 590 19.76 2.91 -2.17
C ASN A 590 20.44 1.76 -1.40
N ASP A 591 20.03 1.47 -0.16
CA ASP A 591 20.57 0.36 0.62
C ASP A 591 19.56 -0.78 0.74
N ARG A 592 19.43 -1.54 -0.35
CA ARG A 592 18.50 -2.66 -0.48
C ARG A 592 18.73 -3.75 0.58
N ASP A 593 19.97 -4.12 0.83
CA ASP A 593 20.30 -5.24 1.70
C ASP A 593 19.89 -4.96 3.15
N ASN A 594 20.17 -3.75 3.65
CA ASN A 594 19.75 -3.34 4.98
C ASN A 594 18.22 -3.26 5.08
N ARG A 595 17.52 -2.79 4.05
CA ARG A 595 16.06 -2.77 4.04
C ARG A 595 15.47 -4.18 4.10
N ILE A 596 16.04 -5.15 3.39
CA ILE A 596 15.62 -6.56 3.48
C ILE A 596 15.86 -7.11 4.90
N MET A 597 16.97 -6.75 5.56
CA MET A 597 17.23 -7.15 6.95
C MET A 597 16.17 -6.63 7.93
N PHE A 598 15.55 -5.49 7.62
CA PHE A 598 14.41 -4.92 8.36
C PHE A 598 13.04 -5.36 7.80
N GLY A 599 12.99 -6.46 7.05
CA GLY A 599 11.73 -7.03 6.57
C GLY A 599 11.15 -6.37 5.33
N GLY A 600 11.94 -5.59 4.61
CA GLY A 600 11.58 -5.04 3.30
C GLY A 600 11.56 -6.10 2.20
N ILE A 601 11.09 -5.69 1.03
CA ILE A 601 11.07 -6.51 -0.19
C ILE A 601 12.00 -5.93 -1.27
N ASP A 602 12.37 -6.78 -2.23
CA ASP A 602 13.10 -6.35 -3.42
C ASP A 602 12.30 -6.55 -4.71
N SER A 603 11.06 -6.98 -4.56
CA SER A 603 10.11 -7.25 -5.65
C SER A 603 10.57 -8.32 -6.66
N ASP A 604 11.67 -9.04 -6.38
CA ASP A 604 12.22 -10.09 -7.24
C ASP A 604 12.39 -11.42 -6.51
N SER A 605 13.33 -11.50 -5.59
CA SER A 605 13.62 -12.69 -4.77
C SER A 605 12.90 -12.68 -3.43
N VAL A 606 12.67 -11.50 -2.86
CA VAL A 606 11.93 -11.27 -1.63
C VAL A 606 10.69 -10.43 -1.97
N ILE A 607 9.55 -11.09 -2.05
CA ILE A 607 8.28 -10.49 -2.50
C ILE A 607 7.25 -10.30 -1.38
N ASP A 608 7.48 -10.90 -0.23
CA ASP A 608 6.60 -10.78 0.94
C ASP A 608 7.35 -10.14 2.11
N ARG A 609 6.68 -9.21 2.79
CA ARG A 609 7.21 -8.58 4.00
C ARG A 609 7.12 -9.54 5.18
N ILE A 610 8.07 -9.45 6.10
CA ILE A 610 7.99 -10.20 7.36
C ILE A 610 7.06 -9.49 8.34
N HIS A 611 6.36 -10.30 9.15
CA HIS A 611 5.41 -9.80 10.16
C HIS A 611 5.93 -9.92 11.59
N ASN A 612 7.03 -10.64 11.78
CA ASN A 612 7.67 -10.84 13.08
C ASN A 612 9.16 -10.49 12.99
N PRO A 613 9.74 -9.86 14.02
CA PRO A 613 11.15 -9.49 14.00
C PRO A 613 12.05 -10.72 13.97
N SER A 614 13.09 -10.66 13.16
CA SER A 614 14.16 -11.68 13.14
C SER A 614 15.26 -11.31 14.15
N GLY A 615 16.07 -12.29 14.54
CA GLY A 615 17.24 -12.03 15.39
C GLY A 615 18.25 -11.05 14.75
N LEU A 616 18.36 -11.05 13.42
CA LEU A 616 19.19 -10.10 12.69
C LEU A 616 18.62 -8.67 12.77
N MET A 617 17.30 -8.53 12.66
CA MET A 617 16.64 -7.23 12.80
C MET A 617 16.89 -6.62 14.20
N VAL A 618 16.85 -7.43 15.26
CA VAL A 618 17.15 -6.97 16.62
C VAL A 618 18.59 -6.45 16.74
N ALA A 619 19.56 -7.18 16.18
CA ALA A 619 20.96 -6.73 16.19
C ALA A 619 21.16 -5.43 15.39
N MET A 620 20.48 -5.29 14.26
CA MET A 620 20.51 -4.05 13.47
C MET A 620 19.79 -2.91 14.17
N GLN A 621 18.73 -3.18 14.93
CA GLN A 621 18.05 -2.18 15.79
C GLN A 621 18.99 -1.65 16.88
N GLU A 622 19.74 -2.50 17.55
CA GLU A 622 20.73 -2.07 18.56
C GLU A 622 21.78 -1.14 17.92
N ARG A 623 22.29 -1.48 16.74
CA ARG A 623 23.21 -0.62 16.00
C ARG A 623 22.56 0.73 15.66
N MET A 624 21.35 0.71 15.13
CA MET A 624 20.55 1.92 14.84
C MET A 624 20.38 2.79 16.08
N ALA A 625 20.01 2.20 17.22
CA ALA A 625 19.77 2.91 18.45
C ALA A 625 21.04 3.64 18.94
N VAL A 626 22.18 2.97 18.93
CA VAL A 626 23.47 3.57 19.33
C VAL A 626 23.87 4.70 18.37
N GLU A 627 23.77 4.49 17.07
CA GLU A 627 24.16 5.50 16.07
C GLU A 627 23.24 6.72 16.10
N MET A 628 21.93 6.52 16.22
CA MET A 628 20.95 7.60 16.26
C MET A 628 21.04 8.39 17.57
N ALA A 629 21.17 7.73 18.71
CA ALA A 629 21.39 8.39 20.00
C ALA A 629 22.69 9.23 20.00
N CYS A 630 23.78 8.68 19.48
CA CYS A 630 25.06 9.34 19.33
C CYS A 630 24.95 10.65 18.52
N ARG A 631 24.31 10.58 17.36
CA ARG A 631 24.21 11.73 16.43
C ARG A 631 23.13 12.74 16.85
N GLY A 632 22.00 12.26 17.40
CA GLY A 632 20.83 13.08 17.68
C GLY A 632 20.89 13.85 18.99
N THR A 633 21.47 13.26 20.05
CA THR A 633 21.44 13.87 21.39
C THR A 633 22.15 15.22 21.43
N ALA A 634 23.43 15.26 21.01
CA ALA A 634 24.19 16.53 20.99
C ALA A 634 23.59 17.52 19.97
N PHE A 635 23.07 17.01 18.84
CA PHE A 635 22.47 17.85 17.81
C PHE A 635 21.21 18.57 18.30
N ASP A 636 20.29 17.91 19.01
CA ASP A 636 19.08 18.54 19.53
C ASP A 636 19.40 19.67 20.53
N PHE A 637 20.45 19.51 21.31
CA PHE A 637 20.91 20.54 22.21
C PHE A 637 21.53 21.78 21.52
N THR A 638 21.94 21.70 20.26
CA THR A 638 22.46 22.88 19.53
C THR A 638 21.42 23.98 19.38
N LYS A 639 20.13 23.61 19.37
CA LYS A 639 18.99 24.52 19.22
C LYS A 639 18.74 25.40 20.44
N VAL A 640 19.43 25.19 21.58
CA VAL A 640 19.35 26.07 22.78
C VAL A 640 20.09 27.37 22.60
N ARG A 641 21.18 27.35 21.84
CA ARG A 641 22.08 28.53 21.70
C ARG A 641 21.49 29.57 20.70
N SER A 642 20.50 29.18 19.89
CA SER A 642 19.63 30.09 19.20
C SER A 642 18.35 30.27 20.04
N SER A 643 17.65 31.34 19.96
CA SER A 643 16.36 31.59 20.66
C SER A 643 15.23 30.58 20.37
N GLN A 644 15.56 29.38 19.94
CA GLN A 644 14.70 28.36 19.30
C GLN A 644 14.49 27.14 20.20
N ILE A 645 14.34 27.32 21.51
CA ILE A 645 14.07 26.21 22.45
C ILE A 645 12.79 25.42 22.06
N ASN A 646 11.86 26.07 21.37
CA ASN A 646 10.62 25.44 20.87
C ASN A 646 10.86 24.49 19.68
N GLU A 647 12.01 24.53 19.02
CA GLU A 647 12.36 23.67 17.89
C GLU A 647 13.04 22.37 18.30
N ARG A 648 13.39 22.21 19.59
CA ARG A 648 13.93 20.94 20.08
C ARG A 648 12.89 19.84 19.98
N ARG A 649 13.31 18.69 19.47
CA ARG A 649 12.47 17.50 19.38
C ARG A 649 12.60 16.60 20.61
N LEU A 650 13.81 16.46 21.18
CA LEU A 650 14.11 15.49 22.22
C LEU A 650 14.08 16.10 23.62
N PHE A 651 14.64 17.29 23.80
CA PHE A 651 14.88 17.85 25.13
C PHE A 651 14.07 19.12 25.36
N LYS A 652 12.75 18.94 25.59
CA LYS A 652 11.80 20.03 25.82
C LYS A 652 11.93 20.68 27.20
N TYR A 653 12.39 19.94 28.21
CA TYR A 653 12.32 20.34 29.61
C TYR A 653 13.71 20.49 30.26
N VAL A 654 14.78 20.10 29.59
CA VAL A 654 16.14 20.05 30.15
C VAL A 654 17.16 20.76 29.26
N GLY A 655 18.26 21.21 29.84
CA GLY A 655 19.43 21.74 29.16
C GLY A 655 20.65 20.83 29.32
N VAL A 656 21.77 21.21 28.68
CA VAL A 656 23.05 20.52 28.82
C VAL A 656 23.65 20.63 30.22
N ASP A 657 23.16 21.56 31.03
CA ASP A 657 23.54 21.89 32.37
C ASP A 657 22.51 21.43 33.43
N THR A 658 21.51 20.64 33.01
CA THR A 658 20.49 20.12 33.94
C THR A 658 21.02 18.86 34.62
N GLU A 659 21.73 19.04 35.71
CA GLU A 659 22.35 17.97 36.52
C GLU A 659 21.43 17.55 37.66
N PRO A 660 21.38 16.23 38.05
CA PRO A 660 20.51 15.76 39.13
C PRO A 660 20.93 16.26 40.51
N PHE A 661 22.20 16.65 40.71
CA PHE A 661 22.74 17.20 41.94
C PHE A 661 23.31 18.60 41.69
N ASP A 662 23.31 19.42 42.74
CA ASP A 662 23.99 20.71 42.72
C ASP A 662 25.49 20.60 43.00
N ASN A 663 26.19 21.75 43.00
CA ASN A 663 27.64 21.80 43.24
C ASN A 663 28.06 21.32 44.64
N ASP A 664 27.14 21.29 45.60
CA ASP A 664 27.36 20.83 46.97
C ASP A 664 27.06 19.35 47.14
N GLY A 665 26.70 18.65 46.03
CA GLY A 665 26.33 17.23 46.00
C GLY A 665 24.94 16.95 46.60
N ILE A 666 24.08 17.98 46.68
CA ILE A 666 22.72 17.86 47.19
C ILE A 666 21.79 17.63 45.98
N GLU A 667 20.86 16.67 46.09
CA GLU A 667 19.89 16.39 45.07
C GLU A 667 19.00 17.61 44.76
N SER A 668 18.99 18.05 43.51
CA SER A 668 18.17 19.17 43.03
C SER A 668 16.79 18.68 42.67
N ALA A 669 15.82 18.84 43.55
CA ALA A 669 14.44 18.38 43.33
C ALA A 669 13.81 18.96 42.04
N SER A 670 14.14 20.21 41.68
CA SER A 670 13.66 20.84 40.44
C SER A 670 14.24 20.20 39.20
N ASN A 671 15.55 19.91 39.20
CA ASN A 671 16.22 19.29 38.05
C ASN A 671 15.79 17.83 37.88
N VAL A 672 15.66 17.08 38.98
CA VAL A 672 15.13 15.71 38.97
C VAL A 672 13.72 15.68 38.39
N ALA A 673 12.85 16.62 38.79
CA ALA A 673 11.50 16.74 38.22
C ALA A 673 11.54 17.03 36.73
N ALA A 674 12.39 17.97 36.27
CA ALA A 674 12.56 18.29 34.84
C ALA A 674 13.10 17.10 34.02
N ILE A 675 14.09 16.35 34.55
CA ILE A 675 14.64 15.14 33.94
C ILE A 675 13.53 14.08 33.77
N LYS A 676 12.77 13.79 34.85
CA LYS A 676 11.65 12.82 34.76
C LYS A 676 10.54 13.27 33.81
N GLN A 677 10.24 14.55 33.76
CA GLN A 677 9.27 15.10 32.81
C GLN A 677 9.76 14.94 31.38
N ASN A 678 11.06 15.14 31.11
CA ASN A 678 11.61 14.91 29.79
C ASN A 678 11.64 13.41 29.42
N ILE A 679 11.91 12.52 30.37
CA ILE A 679 11.80 11.05 30.19
C ILE A 679 10.38 10.67 29.84
N GLN A 680 9.38 11.18 30.58
CA GLN A 680 7.97 10.96 30.28
C GLN A 680 7.61 11.39 28.85
N TYR A 681 8.08 12.57 28.44
CA TYR A 681 7.91 13.07 27.07
C TYR A 681 8.54 12.15 26.03
N LEU A 682 9.75 11.62 26.28
CA LEU A 682 10.43 10.71 25.37
C LEU A 682 9.70 9.36 25.24
N HIS A 683 9.22 8.77 26.34
CA HIS A 683 8.40 7.55 26.31
C HIS A 683 7.15 7.74 25.45
N LYS A 684 6.46 8.87 25.64
CA LYS A 684 5.27 9.21 24.81
C LYS A 684 5.64 9.38 23.33
N THR A 685 6.76 10.06 23.05
CA THR A 685 7.20 10.36 21.68
C THR A 685 7.68 9.12 20.94
N PHE A 686 8.48 8.25 21.56
CA PHE A 686 9.11 7.11 20.90
C PHE A 686 8.25 5.85 20.94
N LEU A 687 7.61 5.57 22.09
CA LEU A 687 6.90 4.31 22.34
C LEU A 687 5.38 4.45 22.46
N SER A 688 4.83 5.65 22.24
CA SER A 688 3.38 5.93 22.43
C SER A 688 2.89 5.70 23.87
N GLU A 689 3.77 5.67 24.85
CA GLU A 689 3.45 5.40 26.24
C GLU A 689 3.06 6.68 27.00
N ASP A 690 1.79 6.81 27.34
CA ASP A 690 1.29 7.94 28.17
C ASP A 690 1.34 7.55 29.65
N LEU A 691 2.57 7.47 30.19
CA LEU A 691 2.84 7.03 31.54
C LEU A 691 2.76 8.20 32.54
N ALA A 692 2.26 7.92 33.76
CA ALA A 692 2.34 8.90 34.83
C ALA A 692 3.80 9.15 35.25
N ILE A 693 4.12 10.36 35.71
CA ILE A 693 5.50 10.75 36.10
C ILE A 693 6.12 9.85 37.17
N ASN A 694 5.27 9.22 38.01
CA ASN A 694 5.70 8.29 39.05
C ASN A 694 5.65 6.83 38.65
N HIS A 695 5.38 6.55 37.38
CA HIS A 695 5.30 5.18 36.85
C HIS A 695 6.64 4.46 37.08
N PRO A 696 6.64 3.15 37.40
CA PRO A 696 7.88 2.38 37.62
C PRO A 696 8.86 2.49 36.45
N GLU A 697 8.38 2.48 35.20
CA GLU A 697 9.21 2.62 34.00
C GLU A 697 9.91 3.99 33.92
N ILE A 698 9.22 5.08 34.24
CA ILE A 698 9.83 6.42 34.29
C ILE A 698 10.92 6.46 35.36
N ASN A 699 10.68 5.82 36.49
CA ASN A 699 11.69 5.75 37.57
C ASN A 699 12.88 4.87 37.18
N ALA A 700 12.68 3.76 36.48
CA ALA A 700 13.75 2.89 35.98
C ALA A 700 14.61 3.62 34.92
N THR A 701 13.96 4.33 33.99
CA THR A 701 14.66 5.14 32.96
C THR A 701 15.42 6.30 33.61
N TYR A 702 14.87 6.92 34.67
CA TYR A 702 15.59 7.92 35.45
C TYR A 702 16.80 7.30 36.19
N ALA A 703 16.69 6.10 36.74
CA ALA A 703 17.81 5.41 37.36
C ALA A 703 18.92 5.13 36.31
N LEU A 704 18.58 4.70 35.08
CA LEU A 704 19.57 4.56 34.00
C LEU A 704 20.31 5.88 33.70
N PHE A 705 19.57 6.99 33.60
CA PHE A 705 20.17 8.32 33.43
C PHE A 705 21.14 8.64 34.59
N LEU A 706 20.69 8.47 35.82
CA LEU A 706 21.43 8.80 37.05
C LEU A 706 22.71 7.96 37.20
N ASP A 707 22.60 6.64 37.02
CA ASP A 707 23.73 5.71 37.13
C ASP A 707 24.78 6.02 36.05
N THR A 708 24.34 6.31 34.82
CA THR A 708 25.24 6.70 33.74
C THR A 708 25.95 8.02 34.04
N TRP A 709 25.23 9.01 34.52
CA TRP A 709 25.75 10.31 34.89
C TRP A 709 26.78 10.19 36.05
N GLN A 710 26.43 9.48 37.11
CA GLN A 710 27.34 9.28 38.29
C GLN A 710 28.61 8.53 37.93
N ALA A 711 28.49 7.45 37.10
CA ALA A 711 29.65 6.73 36.61
C ALA A 711 30.57 7.63 35.77
N GLY A 712 29.96 8.48 34.90
CA GLY A 712 30.68 9.45 34.09
C GLY A 712 31.42 10.51 34.91
N GLN A 713 30.76 11.09 35.92
CA GLN A 713 31.38 12.03 36.84
C GLN A 713 32.56 11.38 37.57
N THR A 714 32.38 10.19 38.13
CA THR A 714 33.43 9.42 38.77
C THR A 714 34.64 9.20 37.88
N MET A 715 34.40 8.90 36.59
CA MET A 715 35.48 8.71 35.62
C MET A 715 36.20 10.03 35.29
N LEU A 716 35.49 11.14 35.17
CA LEU A 716 36.07 12.46 34.90
C LEU A 716 36.92 12.96 36.10
N ASP A 717 36.46 12.77 37.34
CA ASP A 717 37.16 13.14 38.53
C ASP A 717 38.45 12.32 38.75
N ASN A 718 38.39 11.04 38.42
CA ASN A 718 39.50 10.09 38.55
C ASN A 718 40.22 9.82 37.25
N ARG A 719 40.18 10.73 36.26
CA ARG A 719 40.69 10.51 34.90
C ARG A 719 42.12 10.01 34.79
N ASN A 720 42.96 10.30 35.77
CA ASN A 720 44.33 9.83 35.81
C ASN A 720 44.48 8.32 36.12
N ASN A 721 43.44 7.69 36.63
CA ASN A 721 43.43 6.28 36.97
C ASN A 721 42.99 5.38 35.80
N TYR A 722 42.61 5.96 34.66
CA TYR A 722 42.14 5.23 33.52
C TYR A 722 43.10 5.29 32.32
N SER A 723 43.14 4.23 31.53
CA SER A 723 43.85 4.18 30.27
C SER A 723 42.97 3.51 29.18
N PRO A 724 42.58 4.24 28.11
CA PRO A 724 42.87 5.66 27.85
C PRO A 724 42.17 6.60 28.86
N ARG A 725 42.69 7.81 29.03
CA ARG A 725 42.12 8.84 29.91
C ARG A 725 40.72 9.25 29.40
N PRO A 726 39.68 9.28 30.24
CA PRO A 726 38.39 9.83 29.91
C PRO A 726 38.50 11.28 29.42
N SER A 727 37.76 11.57 28.35
CA SER A 727 37.74 12.87 27.71
C SER A 727 36.36 13.50 27.83
N THR A 728 36.31 14.81 28.03
CA THR A 728 35.08 15.59 27.91
C THR A 728 34.62 15.69 26.44
N TYR A 729 35.53 15.53 25.49
CA TYR A 729 35.14 15.49 24.08
C TYR A 729 34.29 14.26 23.77
N LEU A 730 33.18 14.50 23.10
CA LEU A 730 32.36 13.43 22.48
C LEU A 730 33.17 12.73 21.39
N SER A 731 32.84 11.46 21.10
CA SER A 731 33.40 10.78 19.93
C SER A 731 33.12 11.59 18.67
N TYR A 732 33.95 11.49 17.64
CA TYR A 732 33.86 12.33 16.44
C TYR A 732 32.48 12.28 15.80
N THR A 733 31.86 11.10 15.73
CA THR A 733 30.54 10.85 15.15
C THR A 733 29.39 11.42 15.98
N CYS A 734 29.57 11.57 17.30
CA CYS A 734 28.55 12.10 18.22
C CYS A 734 28.63 13.63 18.38
N ARG A 735 29.64 14.30 17.81
CA ARG A 735 29.76 15.75 17.87
C ARG A 735 28.74 16.42 16.94
N ALA A 736 28.02 17.40 17.46
CA ALA A 736 27.09 18.19 16.65
C ALA A 736 27.85 19.30 15.90
N ARG A 737 28.30 19.00 14.71
CA ARG A 737 29.01 19.92 13.78
C ARG A 737 28.19 20.25 12.54
N TRP A 738 27.16 19.45 12.27
CA TRP A 738 26.38 19.47 11.05
C TRP A 738 24.89 19.58 11.41
N ASP A 739 24.16 20.38 10.64
CA ASP A 739 22.70 20.47 10.73
C ASP A 739 22.07 19.27 10.03
N ARG A 740 21.64 18.28 10.80
CA ARG A 740 21.08 17.02 10.31
C ARG A 740 19.71 17.17 9.65
N GLU A 741 19.00 18.24 10.01
CA GLU A 741 17.67 18.53 9.44
C GLU A 741 17.77 19.31 8.12
N ASN A 742 18.91 19.97 7.85
CA ASN A 742 19.15 20.78 6.66
C ASN A 742 20.30 20.24 5.79
N ASN A 743 20.17 19.01 5.30
CA ASN A 743 21.12 18.38 4.37
C ASN A 743 22.58 18.40 4.83
N ASP A 744 22.83 18.19 6.13
CA ASP A 744 24.18 18.17 6.71
C ASP A 744 24.99 19.44 6.42
N GLN A 745 24.35 20.61 6.43
CA GLN A 745 25.09 21.87 6.35
C GLN A 745 25.93 22.09 7.62
N ALA A 746 27.13 22.68 7.45
CA ALA A 746 28.00 22.94 8.59
C ALA A 746 27.38 23.95 9.55
N LEU A 747 27.23 23.58 10.84
CA LEU A 747 26.81 24.51 11.90
C LEU A 747 27.86 25.59 12.14
N ALA A 748 27.43 26.80 12.46
CA ALA A 748 28.33 27.86 12.92
C ALA A 748 29.07 27.42 14.22
N ASN A 749 30.29 27.89 14.39
CA ASN A 749 31.14 27.43 15.51
C ASN A 749 30.50 27.60 16.89
N GLU A 750 29.70 28.66 17.07
CA GLU A 750 28.99 29.00 18.31
C GLU A 750 27.84 28.02 18.60
N GLN A 751 27.32 27.37 17.61
CA GLN A 751 26.23 26.41 17.70
C GLN A 751 26.73 24.97 17.99
N ARG A 752 27.99 24.69 17.67
CA ARG A 752 28.56 23.34 17.79
C ARG A 752 28.62 22.86 19.22
N ILE A 753 28.27 21.60 19.41
CA ILE A 753 28.45 20.88 20.68
C ILE A 753 29.42 19.72 20.41
N GLU A 754 30.64 19.86 20.93
CA GLU A 754 31.70 18.88 20.77
C GLU A 754 32.15 18.27 22.10
N GLN A 755 31.78 18.88 23.20
CA GLN A 755 32.17 18.48 24.56
C GLN A 755 30.95 18.28 25.45
N ASP A 756 31.12 17.42 26.42
CA ASP A 756 30.18 17.06 27.45
C ASP A 756 30.94 17.12 28.79
N GLU A 757 31.02 18.32 29.36
CA GLU A 757 31.88 18.61 30.49
C GLU A 757 31.38 17.98 31.79
N ASN A 758 30.06 17.82 31.91
CA ASN A 758 29.35 17.31 33.08
C ASN A 758 28.65 15.96 32.83
N TYR A 759 28.96 15.26 31.74
CA TYR A 759 28.43 13.94 31.38
C TYR A 759 26.90 13.87 31.20
N VAL A 760 26.20 14.99 31.11
CA VAL A 760 24.72 15.04 30.89
C VAL A 760 24.35 14.55 29.52
N ILE A 761 25.10 14.93 28.46
CA ILE A 761 24.81 14.52 27.08
C ILE A 761 24.91 12.99 26.93
N ARG A 762 25.96 12.38 27.51
CA ARG A 762 26.15 10.92 27.47
C ARG A 762 25.11 10.17 28.28
N ALA A 763 24.65 10.73 29.41
CA ALA A 763 23.55 10.16 30.17
C ALA A 763 22.25 10.16 29.37
N TRP A 764 21.97 11.22 28.61
CA TRP A 764 20.84 11.26 27.67
C TRP A 764 21.04 10.33 26.47
N MET A 765 22.24 10.16 25.94
CA MET A 765 22.52 9.16 24.91
C MET A 765 22.15 7.76 25.37
N ALA A 766 22.43 7.40 26.64
CA ALA A 766 22.04 6.11 27.20
C ALA A 766 20.50 5.94 27.23
N VAL A 767 19.77 6.99 27.66
CA VAL A 767 18.32 6.99 27.68
C VAL A 767 17.73 6.84 26.25
N ILE A 768 18.23 7.61 25.28
CA ILE A 768 17.77 7.53 23.90
C ILE A 768 18.10 6.15 23.30
N THR A 769 19.30 5.61 23.56
CA THR A 769 19.67 4.26 23.12
C THR A 769 18.71 3.21 23.70
N TYR A 770 18.40 3.28 24.99
CA TYR A 770 17.45 2.38 25.64
C TYR A 770 16.08 2.40 24.96
N LEU A 771 15.52 3.59 24.73
CA LEU A 771 14.19 3.74 24.10
C LEU A 771 14.16 3.28 22.64
N LEU A 772 15.23 3.54 21.87
CA LEU A 772 15.32 3.09 20.48
C LEU A 772 15.62 1.58 20.35
N SER A 773 16.25 0.97 21.38
CA SER A 773 16.51 -0.47 21.43
C SER A 773 15.31 -1.27 21.93
N ASP A 774 14.29 -0.62 22.49
CA ASP A 774 13.06 -1.31 22.88
C ASP A 774 12.38 -1.89 21.63
N TYR A 775 12.02 -3.18 21.67
CA TYR A 775 11.36 -3.84 20.53
C TYR A 775 10.08 -3.14 20.10
N ARG A 776 9.38 -2.48 21.03
CA ARG A 776 8.16 -1.70 20.77
C ARG A 776 8.40 -0.52 19.83
N TYR A 777 9.66 -0.04 19.72
CA TYR A 777 9.99 1.01 18.75
C TYR A 777 9.84 0.54 17.29
N LEU A 778 9.99 -0.77 17.04
CA LEU A 778 9.77 -1.37 15.72
C LEU A 778 8.29 -1.51 15.35
N TYR A 779 7.39 -1.14 16.25
CA TYR A 779 5.93 -1.29 16.06
C TYR A 779 5.20 0.05 16.14
N GLU A 780 4.05 0.10 15.46
CA GLU A 780 3.03 1.14 15.59
C GLU A 780 1.64 0.54 15.58
#